data_a891c297a686a1306b3ab92e7d941c76
#
_entry.id   a891c297a686a1306b3ab92e7d941c76
#
_cell.length_a   1.000
_cell.length_b   1.000
_cell.length_c   1.000
_cell.angle_alpha   90.00
_cell.angle_beta   90.00
_cell.angle_gamma   90.00
#
_symmetry.space_group_name_H-M   'P 1'
#
loop_
_entity.id
_entity.type
_entity.pdbx_description
1 polymer ?
#
loop_
_entity_poly.entity_id
_entity_poly.type
_entity_poly.pdbx_seq_one_letter_code
_entity_poly.pdbx_strand_id
1 'polypeptide(L)'
;LPSHLDERCIRHPGPAAPSAGFVVHWMRAALRLDENPTFDVARTIAEGLGLPLVIYQGIDERYPHASYRHHRFLLEGAADVAHRAEELGIRHVLHVARDGHREPALLRLAEEAAVVVTDLVDLEPWSAWTGAIAKIRPVIEVDAHCVLPRPVFGRTANRPFRFKDATKREMKRRMGQPWPRCTANLEPLSPSWTPPFTPVDAAAALRKDGAVSLLATCRIDPSVVPVAGMTGGASAGMARWASYLNEGLSRYHRTRNNAANRGGVSGMSPWLHHGMVAATRLVRDAAEHGTKGAEKFLDEMLVFREHAYHHAHDVDRPYAWDHVPDWARASWRNTALVHPARPAMDLERAQSNDVLWNAAQRGVVRHGVMHNNVRMTWGKGTVQWMEDPEAAMRLTQDLNDRYALDGRNPNSIAGVMWCFGLFDRPFDPPEVRMGRVRRRDPRDHAARLDLRAYRGWTEAHAGSKRLNVGIVGGGLSGRFAARLLSDLGHEVTVYDKGRRASGRLSDRTASDGTPFQLGAPRVEGWPSWAERHVQDWIERGYLDVDGEHPVVTLPPLLDHLGEGLNVRQLHRVDGLEATPEGARLRIISPNGPLEVNHDHVLVAAPLEQSRALLETAGIHVEGRSEACWVAWGPAPDHAIEPPAGWTLTRRGQDRATLEVRLDPEQSAADLERSLPDMAVVVATTLGLDPNGWAAHRWRFSRPIEGPEHVVHQGAFSVIGDAFGAPIGTAGAALDSAARAVADLHCTVGWQPSEVSARAQQTDLSAWGA
;
A
#
# COMPACT_ATOMS: atom_id res chain seq x y z
N LEU A 1 16.40 -24.21 28.32
CA LEU A 1 15.01 -23.80 28.04
C LEU A 1 14.03 -24.90 28.51
N PRO A 2 12.83 -24.54 29.02
CA PRO A 2 11.73 -25.48 29.22
C PRO A 2 11.37 -26.19 27.91
N SER A 3 10.94 -27.47 27.96
CA SER A 3 10.71 -28.28 26.77
C SER A 3 9.70 -27.71 25.80
N HIS A 4 8.62 -27.01 26.28
CA HIS A 4 7.60 -26.39 25.46
C HIS A 4 8.10 -25.14 24.68
N LEU A 5 9.21 -24.54 25.11
CA LEU A 5 9.89 -23.47 24.40
C LEU A 5 10.97 -24.03 23.48
N ASP A 6 11.77 -25.01 23.97
CA ASP A 6 12.88 -25.60 23.26
C ASP A 6 12.45 -26.27 21.94
N GLU A 7 11.33 -26.97 21.95
CA GLU A 7 10.74 -27.63 20.77
C GLU A 7 10.36 -26.68 19.63
N ARG A 8 10.30 -25.36 19.90
CA ARG A 8 9.96 -24.29 18.93
C ARG A 8 11.17 -23.63 18.30
N CYS A 9 12.37 -23.96 18.78
CA CYS A 9 13.60 -23.25 18.46
C CYS A 9 14.38 -23.86 17.29
N ILE A 10 14.85 -23.01 16.39
CA ILE A 10 15.91 -23.31 15.42
C ILE A 10 17.10 -22.43 15.79
N ARG A 11 18.26 -23.04 15.99
CA ARG A 11 19.48 -22.36 16.42
C ARG A 11 20.46 -22.19 15.26
N HIS A 12 20.87 -20.95 15.02
CA HIS A 12 21.89 -20.59 14.07
C HIS A 12 23.15 -20.21 14.82
N PRO A 13 24.26 -20.98 14.68
CA PRO A 13 25.51 -20.62 15.33
C PRO A 13 26.07 -19.31 14.77
N GLY A 14 26.76 -18.55 15.60
CA GLY A 14 27.39 -17.29 15.25
C GLY A 14 28.54 -16.98 16.21
N PRO A 15 29.35 -15.95 15.94
CA PRO A 15 30.44 -15.52 16.82
C PRO A 15 29.94 -15.14 18.22
N ALA A 16 30.65 -15.56 19.27
CA ALA A 16 30.38 -15.10 20.62
C ALA A 16 30.80 -13.63 20.79
N ALA A 17 30.08 -12.88 21.62
CA ALA A 17 30.44 -11.52 21.97
C ALA A 17 31.59 -11.53 23.00
N PRO A 18 32.66 -10.73 22.81
CA PRO A 18 33.74 -10.60 23.81
C PRO A 18 33.26 -10.01 25.13
N SER A 19 32.31 -9.06 25.06
CA SER A 19 31.56 -8.50 26.20
C SER A 19 30.15 -8.22 25.75
N ALA A 20 29.18 -8.98 26.26
CA ALA A 20 27.79 -8.81 25.89
C ALA A 20 27.07 -7.87 26.87
N GLY A 21 26.35 -6.87 26.34
CA GLY A 21 25.58 -5.93 27.15
C GLY A 21 24.16 -6.39 27.48
N PHE A 22 23.54 -7.19 26.60
CA PHE A 22 22.13 -7.59 26.70
C PHE A 22 21.79 -8.74 25.75
N VAL A 23 20.57 -9.27 25.90
CA VAL A 23 19.90 -10.14 24.91
C VAL A 23 18.97 -9.30 24.07
N VAL A 24 18.94 -9.52 22.74
CA VAL A 24 18.00 -8.85 21.84
C VAL A 24 16.83 -9.77 21.54
N HIS A 25 15.62 -9.33 21.81
CA HIS A 25 14.41 -9.88 21.18
C HIS A 25 14.10 -9.07 19.92
N TRP A 26 14.48 -9.60 18.76
CA TRP A 26 14.11 -9.02 17.48
C TRP A 26 12.68 -9.42 17.12
N MET A 27 11.71 -8.57 17.50
CA MET A 27 10.29 -8.76 17.23
C MET A 27 9.96 -8.35 15.80
N ARG A 28 9.55 -9.29 14.96
CA ARG A 28 9.30 -9.04 13.52
C ARG A 28 7.93 -9.52 13.01
N ALA A 29 7.36 -10.57 13.61
CA ALA A 29 6.12 -11.17 13.14
C ALA A 29 5.17 -11.62 14.27
N ALA A 30 5.62 -11.61 15.52
CA ALA A 30 4.77 -11.87 16.69
C ALA A 30 4.70 -10.61 17.56
N LEU A 31 3.93 -9.61 17.08
CA LEU A 31 3.84 -8.26 17.65
C LEU A 31 2.95 -8.26 18.92
N ARG A 32 3.40 -8.96 19.97
CA ARG A 32 2.76 -9.08 21.27
C ARG A 32 3.77 -9.50 22.34
N LEU A 33 3.46 -9.33 23.60
CA LEU A 33 4.28 -9.83 24.73
C LEU A 33 3.58 -10.97 25.49
N ASP A 34 2.27 -11.05 25.45
CA ASP A 34 1.52 -12.10 26.13
C ASP A 34 1.41 -13.36 25.25
N GLU A 35 1.55 -14.55 25.89
CA GLU A 35 1.55 -15.85 25.20
C GLU A 35 2.48 -15.87 23.96
N ASN A 36 3.66 -15.29 24.09
CA ASN A 36 4.63 -15.20 23.00
C ASN A 36 5.85 -16.08 23.26
N PRO A 37 5.96 -17.23 22.55
CA PRO A 37 7.11 -18.14 22.70
C PRO A 37 8.46 -17.47 22.48
N THR A 38 8.58 -16.55 21.49
CA THR A 38 9.83 -15.86 21.19
C THR A 38 10.26 -14.96 22.34
N PHE A 39 9.32 -14.23 22.91
CA PHE A 39 9.56 -13.35 24.06
C PHE A 39 9.94 -14.18 25.30
N ASP A 40 9.26 -15.32 25.54
CA ASP A 40 9.55 -16.20 26.67
C ASP A 40 10.92 -16.87 26.55
N VAL A 41 11.33 -17.28 25.35
CA VAL A 41 12.69 -17.75 25.06
C VAL A 41 13.72 -16.67 25.34
N ALA A 42 13.49 -15.44 24.85
CA ALA A 42 14.40 -14.32 25.07
C ALA A 42 14.58 -13.98 26.55
N ARG A 43 13.47 -13.94 27.32
CA ARG A 43 13.52 -13.71 28.79
C ARG A 43 14.27 -14.82 29.52
N THR A 44 13.98 -16.08 29.21
CA THR A 44 14.63 -17.23 29.84
C THR A 44 16.13 -17.25 29.58
N ILE A 45 16.56 -16.88 28.38
CA ILE A 45 17.98 -16.79 28.04
C ILE A 45 18.65 -15.60 28.74
N ALA A 46 17.98 -14.45 28.78
CA ALA A 46 18.50 -13.26 29.45
C ALA A 46 18.72 -13.51 30.95
N GLU A 47 17.74 -14.12 31.64
CA GLU A 47 17.88 -14.54 33.04
C GLU A 47 19.02 -15.52 33.23
N GLY A 48 19.10 -16.56 32.37
CA GLY A 48 20.15 -17.58 32.48
C GLY A 48 21.56 -17.05 32.22
N LEU A 49 21.70 -15.94 31.52
CA LEU A 49 22.97 -15.25 31.27
C LEU A 49 23.24 -14.12 32.29
N GLY A 50 22.29 -13.76 33.15
CA GLY A 50 22.38 -12.58 34.02
C GLY A 50 22.49 -11.28 33.23
N LEU A 51 21.76 -11.14 32.12
CA LEU A 51 21.82 -9.98 31.22
C LEU A 51 20.45 -9.30 31.08
N PRO A 52 20.41 -7.99 30.80
CA PRO A 52 19.21 -7.30 30.42
C PRO A 52 18.60 -7.81 29.13
N LEU A 53 17.30 -7.52 28.92
CA LEU A 53 16.59 -7.79 27.67
C LEU A 53 16.22 -6.47 26.99
N VAL A 54 16.51 -6.37 25.69
CA VAL A 54 16.08 -5.27 24.81
C VAL A 54 15.15 -5.83 23.75
N ILE A 55 13.96 -5.25 23.60
CA ILE A 55 13.04 -5.56 22.52
C ILE A 55 13.31 -4.58 21.38
N TYR A 56 13.76 -5.09 20.25
CA TYR A 56 13.92 -4.32 19.01
C TYR A 56 12.81 -4.65 18.03
N GLN A 57 12.16 -3.62 17.51
CA GLN A 57 11.21 -3.72 16.41
C GLN A 57 11.66 -2.84 15.25
N GLY A 58 11.69 -3.38 14.04
CA GLY A 58 12.03 -2.65 12.81
C GLY A 58 10.85 -2.63 11.84
N ILE A 59 10.51 -1.44 11.35
CA ILE A 59 9.58 -1.25 10.23
C ILE A 59 10.42 -0.74 9.06
N ASP A 60 10.50 -1.53 7.99
CA ASP A 60 11.40 -1.27 6.86
C ASP A 60 10.60 -0.92 5.60
N GLU A 61 10.88 0.24 5.02
CA GLU A 61 10.27 0.72 3.78
C GLU A 61 10.63 -0.15 2.55
N ARG A 62 11.69 -0.97 2.63
CA ARG A 62 12.10 -1.91 1.58
C ARG A 62 11.33 -3.24 1.61
N TYR A 63 10.49 -3.45 2.63
CA TYR A 63 9.65 -4.64 2.67
C TYR A 63 8.69 -4.63 1.48
N PRO A 64 8.57 -5.74 0.73
CA PRO A 64 7.69 -5.78 -0.44
C PRO A 64 6.25 -5.35 -0.12
N HIS A 65 5.68 -4.48 -0.95
CA HIS A 65 4.35 -3.85 -0.76
C HIS A 65 4.24 -2.96 0.48
N ALA A 66 5.37 -2.42 0.99
CA ALA A 66 5.34 -1.40 2.02
C ALA A 66 4.43 -0.22 1.59
N SER A 67 3.48 0.14 2.44
CA SER A 67 2.47 1.15 2.12
C SER A 67 2.00 1.89 3.37
N TYR A 68 1.29 2.99 3.18
CA TYR A 68 0.66 3.72 4.29
C TYR A 68 -0.24 2.80 5.13
N ARG A 69 -1.03 1.91 4.49
CA ARG A 69 -1.88 0.93 5.16
C ARG A 69 -1.12 0.02 6.10
N HIS A 70 -0.08 -0.63 5.59
CA HIS A 70 0.68 -1.61 6.37
C HIS A 70 1.53 -0.94 7.44
N HIS A 71 2.21 0.17 7.11
CA HIS A 71 3.01 0.92 8.09
C HIS A 71 2.16 1.46 9.22
N ARG A 72 0.99 2.04 8.92
CA ARG A 72 0.07 2.53 9.94
C ARG A 72 -0.37 1.41 10.88
N PHE A 73 -0.79 0.27 10.36
CA PHE A 73 -1.22 -0.89 11.15
C PHE A 73 -0.08 -1.44 12.02
N LEU A 74 1.16 -1.46 11.51
CA LEU A 74 2.35 -1.86 12.26
C LEU A 74 2.74 -0.85 13.34
N LEU A 75 2.61 0.45 13.08
CA LEU A 75 2.87 1.51 14.08
C LEU A 75 1.87 1.44 15.24
N GLU A 76 0.61 1.16 14.96
CA GLU A 76 -0.41 0.92 15.99
C GLU A 76 -0.05 -0.29 16.85
N GLY A 77 0.41 -1.38 16.22
CA GLY A 77 0.93 -2.55 16.93
C GLY A 77 2.18 -2.26 17.74
N ALA A 78 3.10 -1.45 17.23
CA ALA A 78 4.31 -1.06 17.96
C ALA A 78 4.01 -0.18 19.19
N ALA A 79 3.01 0.70 19.08
CA ALA A 79 2.56 1.51 20.24
C ALA A 79 1.98 0.62 21.35
N ASP A 80 1.18 -0.39 21.00
CA ASP A 80 0.61 -1.36 21.94
C ASP A 80 1.71 -2.21 22.62
N VAL A 81 2.68 -2.68 21.86
CA VAL A 81 3.86 -3.40 22.39
C VAL A 81 4.70 -2.52 23.32
N ALA A 82 4.94 -1.26 22.93
CA ALA A 82 5.72 -0.31 23.75
C ALA A 82 5.07 -0.08 25.11
N HIS A 83 3.76 0.13 25.14
CA HIS A 83 2.99 0.27 26.37
C HIS A 83 3.10 -0.98 27.26
N ARG A 84 2.92 -2.17 26.68
CA ARG A 84 3.04 -3.42 27.44
C ARG A 84 4.47 -3.68 27.93
N ALA A 85 5.48 -3.33 27.17
CA ALA A 85 6.88 -3.44 27.56
C ALA A 85 7.21 -2.50 28.73
N GLU A 86 6.66 -1.28 28.74
CA GLU A 86 6.79 -0.34 29.84
C GLU A 86 6.21 -0.89 31.14
N GLU A 87 5.01 -1.50 31.10
CA GLU A 87 4.40 -2.16 32.27
C GLU A 87 5.29 -3.29 32.84
N LEU A 88 6.05 -3.95 31.99
CA LEU A 88 6.98 -5.02 32.37
C LEU A 88 8.38 -4.52 32.76
N GLY A 89 8.63 -3.21 32.66
CA GLY A 89 9.94 -2.62 32.92
C GLY A 89 11.02 -3.01 31.89
N ILE A 90 10.63 -3.39 30.67
CA ILE A 90 11.54 -3.84 29.62
C ILE A 90 11.69 -2.75 28.57
N ARG A 91 12.94 -2.50 28.13
CA ARG A 91 13.21 -1.49 27.11
C ARG A 91 12.76 -1.97 25.73
N HIS A 92 11.79 -1.28 25.14
CA HIS A 92 11.41 -1.41 23.74
C HIS A 92 12.01 -0.26 22.93
N VAL A 93 12.57 -0.57 21.75
CA VAL A 93 13.11 0.40 20.80
C VAL A 93 12.57 0.10 19.39
N LEU A 94 11.88 1.09 18.81
CA LEU A 94 11.33 1.02 17.46
C LEU A 94 12.22 1.78 16.50
N HIS A 95 12.68 1.11 15.45
CA HIS A 95 13.32 1.72 14.28
C HIS A 95 12.34 1.73 13.10
N VAL A 96 12.16 2.89 12.48
CA VAL A 96 11.42 3.04 11.23
C VAL A 96 12.39 3.54 10.18
N ALA A 97 12.65 2.73 9.16
CA ALA A 97 13.51 3.12 8.04
C ALA A 97 12.82 4.25 7.26
N ARG A 98 13.50 5.40 7.16
CA ARG A 98 13.00 6.64 6.57
C ARG A 98 14.15 7.56 6.18
N ASP A 99 13.87 8.67 5.53
CA ASP A 99 14.88 9.66 5.16
C ASP A 99 15.72 10.09 6.38
N GLY A 100 17.05 10.06 6.22
CA GLY A 100 18.01 10.35 7.30
C GLY A 100 18.18 9.22 8.33
N HIS A 101 17.41 8.12 8.26
CA HIS A 101 17.40 7.03 9.24
C HIS A 101 17.32 5.65 8.55
N ARG A 102 18.26 5.38 7.63
CA ARG A 102 18.37 4.10 6.89
C ARG A 102 19.57 3.28 7.32
N GLU A 103 20.13 3.59 8.48
CA GLU A 103 21.24 2.84 9.08
C GLU A 103 20.82 1.39 9.37
N PRO A 104 21.79 0.46 9.37
CA PRO A 104 21.53 -0.96 9.68
C PRO A 104 21.37 -1.17 11.20
N ALA A 105 20.30 -0.60 11.77
CA ALA A 105 20.03 -0.53 13.21
C ALA A 105 20.14 -1.88 13.93
N LEU A 106 19.55 -2.94 13.35
CA LEU A 106 19.61 -4.28 13.93
C LEU A 106 21.04 -4.87 13.93
N LEU A 107 21.81 -4.63 12.88
CA LEU A 107 23.20 -5.10 12.80
C LEU A 107 24.03 -4.47 13.92
N ARG A 108 23.90 -3.14 14.13
CA ARG A 108 24.60 -2.42 15.20
C ARG A 108 24.18 -2.91 16.59
N LEU A 109 22.88 -3.15 16.81
CA LEU A 109 22.41 -3.77 18.06
C LEU A 109 22.98 -5.18 18.28
N ALA A 110 23.05 -5.97 17.22
CA ALA A 110 23.59 -7.33 17.30
C ALA A 110 25.07 -7.34 17.69
N GLU A 111 25.86 -6.32 17.33
CA GLU A 111 27.28 -6.19 17.73
C GLU A 111 27.47 -6.10 19.25
N GLU A 112 26.49 -5.58 20.00
CA GLU A 112 26.51 -5.42 21.45
C GLU A 112 25.76 -6.57 22.17
N ALA A 113 25.03 -7.38 21.45
CA ALA A 113 24.20 -8.43 22.02
C ALA A 113 24.95 -9.73 22.29
N ALA A 114 24.53 -10.49 23.30
CA ALA A 114 24.98 -11.87 23.54
C ALA A 114 24.40 -12.84 22.50
N VAL A 115 23.11 -12.67 22.21
CA VAL A 115 22.33 -13.49 21.29
C VAL A 115 21.14 -12.69 20.79
N VAL A 116 20.68 -13.00 19.57
CA VAL A 116 19.46 -12.46 19.00
C VAL A 116 18.40 -13.56 18.96
N VAL A 117 17.26 -13.33 19.60
CA VAL A 117 16.09 -14.21 19.58
C VAL A 117 15.02 -13.58 18.73
N THR A 118 14.49 -14.31 17.76
CA THR A 118 13.54 -13.76 16.79
C THR A 118 12.46 -14.76 16.39
N ASP A 119 11.40 -14.27 15.74
CA ASP A 119 10.31 -15.09 15.25
C ASP A 119 10.76 -15.92 14.03
N LEU A 120 10.37 -17.20 13.96
CA LEU A 120 10.58 -18.03 12.77
C LEU A 120 9.63 -17.56 11.66
N VAL A 121 10.20 -17.07 10.56
CA VAL A 121 9.48 -16.63 9.36
C VAL A 121 10.15 -17.20 8.11
N ASP A 122 9.43 -18.05 7.38
CA ASP A 122 9.95 -18.83 6.25
C ASP A 122 9.85 -18.11 4.90
N LEU A 123 9.62 -16.80 4.90
CA LEU A 123 9.43 -15.99 3.70
C LEU A 123 10.56 -14.98 3.54
N GLU A 124 10.98 -14.73 2.30
CA GLU A 124 11.89 -13.65 2.00
C GLU A 124 11.22 -12.27 2.18
N PRO A 125 11.95 -11.24 2.65
CA PRO A 125 13.41 -11.22 2.87
C PRO A 125 13.88 -11.67 4.27
N TRP A 126 12.98 -12.21 5.11
CA TRP A 126 13.27 -12.49 6.53
C TRP A 126 14.37 -13.54 6.73
N SER A 127 14.38 -14.60 5.92
CA SER A 127 15.40 -15.64 5.98
C SER A 127 16.79 -15.07 5.65
N ALA A 128 16.90 -14.25 4.62
CA ALA A 128 18.16 -13.58 4.27
C ALA A 128 18.66 -12.66 5.40
N TRP A 129 17.75 -11.94 6.06
CA TRP A 129 18.11 -11.06 7.19
C TRP A 129 18.56 -11.88 8.42
N THR A 130 17.90 -13.00 8.73
CA THR A 130 18.35 -13.93 9.77
C THR A 130 19.78 -14.40 9.49
N GLY A 131 20.06 -14.82 8.27
CA GLY A 131 21.40 -15.25 7.85
C GLY A 131 22.45 -14.14 7.96
N ALA A 132 22.08 -12.88 7.71
CA ALA A 132 22.99 -11.75 7.89
C ALA A 132 23.35 -11.51 9.37
N ILE A 133 22.37 -11.59 10.28
CA ILE A 133 22.59 -11.45 11.72
C ILE A 133 23.41 -12.62 12.26
N ALA A 134 23.15 -13.85 11.79
CA ALA A 134 23.88 -15.05 12.23
C ALA A 134 25.39 -15.00 11.94
N LYS A 135 25.84 -14.17 11.00
CA LYS A 135 27.28 -13.91 10.74
C LYS A 135 27.93 -13.06 11.83
N ILE A 136 27.13 -12.36 12.65
CA ILE A 136 27.61 -11.43 13.68
C ILE A 136 27.42 -12.02 15.07
N ARG A 137 26.27 -12.63 15.35
CA ARG A 137 25.91 -13.21 16.65
C ARG A 137 25.10 -14.49 16.48
N PRO A 138 25.08 -15.37 17.49
CA PRO A 138 24.15 -16.49 17.49
C PRO A 138 22.70 -15.98 17.38
N VAL A 139 21.89 -16.67 16.54
CA VAL A 139 20.46 -16.35 16.38
C VAL A 139 19.63 -17.58 16.77
N ILE A 140 18.53 -17.34 17.47
CA ILE A 140 17.54 -18.37 17.77
C ILE A 140 16.22 -17.92 17.17
N GLU A 141 15.75 -18.64 16.14
CA GLU A 141 14.41 -18.46 15.59
C GLU A 141 13.41 -19.33 16.36
N VAL A 142 12.25 -18.75 16.69
CA VAL A 142 11.22 -19.39 17.52
C VAL A 142 9.87 -19.36 16.82
N ASP A 143 9.21 -20.49 16.69
CA ASP A 143 7.86 -20.55 16.13
C ASP A 143 6.81 -20.03 17.11
N ALA A 144 6.39 -18.78 16.88
CA ALA A 144 5.34 -18.09 17.65
C ALA A 144 3.96 -18.10 16.97
N HIS A 145 3.83 -18.78 15.81
CA HIS A 145 2.62 -18.75 14.99
C HIS A 145 1.79 -20.01 15.03
N CYS A 146 2.41 -21.18 15.26
CA CYS A 146 1.74 -22.47 15.15
C CYS A 146 1.42 -23.08 16.52
N VAL A 147 0.29 -23.78 16.61
CA VAL A 147 -0.07 -24.61 17.76
C VAL A 147 0.85 -25.83 17.82
N LEU A 148 1.04 -26.52 16.70
CA LEU A 148 2.08 -27.50 16.51
C LEU A 148 3.34 -26.83 15.97
N PRO A 149 4.44 -26.75 16.76
CA PRO A 149 5.64 -26.08 16.27
C PRO A 149 6.17 -26.72 14.98
N ARG A 150 6.56 -25.87 14.03
CA ARG A 150 7.07 -26.32 12.72
C ARG A 150 8.31 -27.24 12.85
N PRO A 151 9.27 -26.96 13.72
CA PRO A 151 10.42 -27.85 13.90
C PRO A 151 10.06 -29.26 14.40
N VAL A 152 8.93 -29.42 15.11
CA VAL A 152 8.50 -30.72 15.65
C VAL A 152 7.93 -31.63 14.58
N PHE A 153 7.18 -31.10 13.61
CA PHE A 153 6.55 -31.91 12.58
C PHE A 153 7.53 -32.35 11.50
N GLY A 154 8.41 -31.44 11.05
CA GLY A 154 9.60 -31.68 10.23
C GLY A 154 9.35 -32.43 8.91
N ARG A 155 8.18 -32.28 8.27
CA ARG A 155 7.85 -32.88 6.99
C ARG A 155 6.69 -32.20 6.29
N THR A 156 6.64 -32.33 4.95
CA THR A 156 5.57 -31.80 4.13
C THR A 156 4.40 -32.76 4.02
N ALA A 157 3.19 -32.25 4.18
CA ALA A 157 1.97 -32.92 3.80
C ALA A 157 1.39 -32.26 2.54
N ASN A 158 1.26 -32.98 1.46
CA ASN A 158 0.80 -32.45 0.18
C ASN A 158 -0.69 -32.07 0.12
N ARG A 159 -1.45 -32.31 1.20
CA ARG A 159 -2.87 -31.96 1.35
C ARG A 159 -3.24 -31.70 2.81
N PRO A 160 -4.13 -30.73 3.08
CA PRO A 160 -4.56 -30.41 4.44
C PRO A 160 -5.14 -31.59 5.22
N PHE A 161 -5.90 -32.49 4.57
CA PHE A 161 -6.49 -33.66 5.25
C PHE A 161 -5.44 -34.70 5.66
N ARG A 162 -4.38 -34.88 4.87
CA ARG A 162 -3.24 -35.73 5.27
C ARG A 162 -2.48 -35.12 6.43
N PHE A 163 -2.33 -33.81 6.45
CA PHE A 163 -1.76 -33.08 7.59
C PHE A 163 -2.62 -33.29 8.83
N LYS A 164 -3.94 -33.12 8.73
CA LYS A 164 -4.89 -33.39 9.82
C LYS A 164 -4.71 -34.77 10.41
N ASP A 165 -4.68 -35.82 9.56
CA ASP A 165 -4.54 -37.21 10.01
C ASP A 165 -3.20 -37.45 10.72
N ALA A 166 -2.11 -36.91 10.17
CA ALA A 166 -0.77 -37.06 10.71
C ALA A 166 -0.57 -36.31 12.05
N THR A 167 -1.27 -35.19 12.26
CA THR A 167 -1.08 -34.29 13.41
C THR A 167 -2.18 -34.43 14.48
N LYS A 168 -3.25 -35.15 14.22
CA LYS A 168 -4.45 -35.26 15.07
C LYS A 168 -4.15 -35.47 16.56
N ARG A 169 -3.23 -36.36 16.89
CA ARG A 169 -2.87 -36.68 18.28
C ARG A 169 -2.19 -35.50 18.98
N GLU A 170 -1.23 -34.85 18.29
CA GLU A 170 -0.48 -33.73 18.82
C GLU A 170 -1.38 -32.51 18.95
N MET A 171 -2.23 -32.23 17.96
CA MET A 171 -3.19 -31.10 18.01
C MET A 171 -4.16 -31.28 19.18
N LYS A 172 -4.71 -32.51 19.39
CA LYS A 172 -5.59 -32.78 20.53
C LYS A 172 -4.90 -32.57 21.87
N ARG A 173 -3.61 -32.91 21.97
CA ARG A 173 -2.81 -32.71 23.19
C ARG A 173 -2.60 -31.24 23.51
N ARG A 174 -2.42 -30.40 22.49
CA ARG A 174 -2.01 -28.99 22.62
C ARG A 174 -3.17 -28.00 22.70
N MET A 175 -4.30 -28.26 22.03
CA MET A 175 -5.35 -27.25 21.81
C MET A 175 -6.03 -26.74 23.09
N GLY A 176 -6.09 -27.52 24.16
CA GLY A 176 -6.72 -27.13 25.45
C GLY A 176 -5.73 -26.71 26.52
N GLN A 177 -4.42 -26.65 26.22
CA GLN A 177 -3.42 -26.35 27.22
C GLN A 177 -3.27 -24.84 27.42
N PRO A 178 -3.30 -24.34 28.67
CA PRO A 178 -2.96 -22.98 28.95
C PRO A 178 -1.49 -22.72 28.61
N TRP A 179 -1.19 -21.50 28.18
CA TRP A 179 0.20 -21.10 27.95
C TRP A 179 0.90 -20.96 29.33
N PRO A 180 2.03 -21.65 29.58
CA PRO A 180 2.72 -21.55 30.85
C PRO A 180 3.18 -20.11 31.13
N ARG A 181 2.97 -19.61 32.34
CA ARG A 181 3.54 -18.33 32.73
C ARG A 181 5.07 -18.41 32.76
N CYS A 182 5.71 -17.53 32.05
CA CYS A 182 7.14 -17.31 32.16
C CYS A 182 7.37 -16.16 33.15
N THR A 183 8.08 -16.43 34.25
CA THR A 183 8.46 -15.44 35.25
C THR A 183 9.98 -15.39 35.27
N ALA A 184 10.57 -14.47 34.54
CA ALA A 184 12.02 -14.28 34.51
C ALA A 184 12.41 -13.05 35.31
N ASN A 185 13.44 -13.16 36.16
CA ASN A 185 14.07 -12.05 36.84
C ASN A 185 15.14 -11.47 35.92
N LEU A 186 14.83 -10.35 35.31
CA LEU A 186 15.74 -9.71 34.35
C LEU A 186 16.63 -8.70 35.05
N GLU A 187 17.90 -8.67 34.69
CA GLU A 187 18.79 -7.57 35.07
C GLU A 187 18.30 -6.25 34.43
N PRO A 188 18.36 -5.14 35.17
CA PRO A 188 18.00 -3.85 34.61
C PRO A 188 19.00 -3.39 33.55
N LEU A 189 18.50 -2.84 32.46
CA LEU A 189 19.36 -2.18 31.47
C LEU A 189 19.94 -0.89 32.07
N SER A 190 21.22 -0.58 31.79
CA SER A 190 21.83 0.65 32.28
C SER A 190 20.98 1.88 31.88
N PRO A 191 20.68 2.80 32.82
CA PRO A 191 19.96 4.03 32.50
C PRO A 191 20.67 4.92 31.46
N SER A 192 21.99 4.80 31.36
CA SER A 192 22.80 5.55 30.39
C SER A 192 22.87 4.90 29.02
N TRP A 193 22.33 3.69 28.84
CA TRP A 193 22.34 3.05 27.53
C TRP A 193 21.37 3.75 26.56
N THR A 194 21.85 4.01 25.38
CA THR A 194 21.09 4.56 24.26
C THR A 194 21.21 3.66 23.04
N PRO A 195 20.13 3.45 22.29
CA PRO A 195 20.23 2.64 21.07
C PRO A 195 21.13 3.30 20.02
N PRO A 196 21.87 2.52 19.18
CA PRO A 196 22.78 3.05 18.17
C PRO A 196 22.04 3.62 16.94
N PHE A 197 20.83 4.10 17.12
CA PHE A 197 19.98 4.75 16.12
C PHE A 197 18.95 5.64 16.82
N THR A 198 18.26 6.51 16.06
CA THR A 198 17.19 7.35 16.60
C THR A 198 15.89 6.56 16.67
N PRO A 199 15.41 6.17 17.86
CA PRO A 199 14.18 5.43 18.03
C PRO A 199 12.95 6.32 17.73
N VAL A 200 11.85 5.68 17.34
CA VAL A 200 10.56 6.33 17.10
C VAL A 200 9.61 6.02 18.26
N ASP A 201 8.95 7.05 18.77
CA ASP A 201 7.77 6.89 19.62
C ASP A 201 6.53 6.80 18.72
N ALA A 202 6.06 5.56 18.48
CA ALA A 202 4.91 5.30 17.64
C ALA A 202 3.62 5.93 18.23
N ALA A 203 3.45 5.87 19.55
CA ALA A 203 2.26 6.44 20.19
C ALA A 203 2.23 7.97 20.06
N ALA A 204 3.37 8.64 20.22
CA ALA A 204 3.46 10.09 20.01
C ALA A 204 3.19 10.48 18.56
N ALA A 205 3.78 9.74 17.58
CA ALA A 205 3.54 9.98 16.16
C ALA A 205 2.05 9.81 15.78
N LEU A 206 1.42 8.75 16.29
CA LEU A 206 -0.02 8.51 16.08
C LEU A 206 -0.90 9.60 16.70
N ARG A 207 -0.58 10.05 17.93
CA ARG A 207 -1.35 11.12 18.59
C ARG A 207 -1.18 12.49 17.93
N LYS A 208 -0.01 12.78 17.40
CA LYS A 208 0.30 14.09 16.80
C LYS A 208 -0.59 14.38 15.58
N ASP A 209 -0.57 13.48 14.62
CA ASP A 209 -1.23 13.69 13.31
C ASP A 209 -1.62 12.37 12.62
N GLY A 210 -1.86 11.31 13.38
CA GLY A 210 -2.13 10.00 12.79
C GLY A 210 -0.92 9.38 12.10
N ALA A 211 0.29 9.77 12.49
CA ALA A 211 1.58 9.40 11.92
C ALA A 211 1.86 9.96 10.50
N VAL A 212 1.09 10.93 10.01
CA VAL A 212 1.27 11.55 8.69
C VAL A 212 2.69 12.07 8.51
N SER A 213 3.19 12.90 9.45
CA SER A 213 4.54 13.48 9.39
C SER A 213 5.64 12.39 9.33
N LEU A 214 5.46 11.28 10.04
CA LEU A 214 6.40 10.16 10.02
C LEU A 214 6.34 9.40 8.68
N LEU A 215 5.13 9.03 8.23
CA LEU A 215 4.95 8.26 7.00
C LEU A 215 5.38 9.05 5.75
N ALA A 216 5.25 10.37 5.77
CA ALA A 216 5.73 11.23 4.69
C ALA A 216 7.24 11.14 4.45
N THR A 217 8.03 10.77 5.47
CA THR A 217 9.48 10.57 5.35
C THR A 217 9.89 9.17 4.87
N CYS A 218 8.92 8.25 4.70
CA CYS A 218 9.17 6.89 4.21
C CYS A 218 8.94 6.78 2.69
N ARG A 219 9.73 5.93 2.03
CA ARG A 219 9.60 5.59 0.59
C ARG A 219 8.66 4.40 0.39
N ILE A 220 7.40 4.60 0.70
CA ILE A 220 6.34 3.57 0.68
C ILE A 220 5.19 3.99 -0.23
N ASP A 221 4.32 3.05 -0.60
CA ASP A 221 3.17 3.32 -1.47
C ASP A 221 2.06 4.10 -0.74
N PRO A 222 1.86 5.40 -1.01
CA PRO A 222 0.79 6.18 -0.41
C PRO A 222 -0.58 5.94 -1.08
N SER A 223 -0.61 5.32 -2.28
CA SER A 223 -1.89 5.03 -2.97
C SER A 223 -2.70 3.94 -2.27
N VAL A 224 -2.07 3.15 -1.39
CA VAL A 224 -2.72 2.14 -0.54
C VAL A 224 -2.98 2.73 0.84
N VAL A 225 -4.15 3.34 0.99
CA VAL A 225 -4.53 4.11 2.17
C VAL A 225 -4.85 3.23 3.39
N PRO A 226 -4.70 3.75 4.62
CA PRO A 226 -5.09 3.05 5.85
C PRO A 226 -6.57 2.61 5.87
N VAL A 227 -6.87 1.57 6.62
CA VAL A 227 -8.23 1.00 6.74
C VAL A 227 -8.93 1.55 7.97
N ALA A 228 -10.07 2.19 7.77
CA ALA A 228 -10.89 2.66 8.88
C ALA A 228 -11.51 1.51 9.69
N GLY A 229 -11.55 1.67 11.00
CA GLY A 229 -12.18 0.70 11.90
C GLY A 229 -11.41 -0.61 12.09
N MET A 230 -10.13 -0.64 11.64
CA MET A 230 -9.25 -1.78 11.85
C MET A 230 -7.91 -1.28 12.39
N THR A 231 -7.78 -1.32 13.71
CA THR A 231 -6.60 -0.84 14.45
C THR A 231 -5.64 -1.99 14.72
N GLY A 232 -4.34 -1.78 14.52
CA GLY A 232 -3.28 -2.73 14.88
C GLY A 232 -3.14 -2.87 16.40
N GLY A 233 -2.45 -3.93 16.83
CA GLY A 233 -2.12 -4.19 18.24
C GLY A 233 -2.86 -5.38 18.83
N ALA A 234 -2.27 -5.93 19.91
CA ALA A 234 -2.81 -7.09 20.60
C ALA A 234 -4.14 -6.75 21.30
N SER A 235 -4.23 -5.57 21.91
CA SER A 235 -5.44 -5.08 22.60
C SER A 235 -6.63 -5.00 21.66
N ALA A 236 -6.47 -4.40 20.48
CA ALA A 236 -7.52 -4.30 19.46
C ALA A 236 -7.92 -5.68 18.91
N GLY A 237 -6.94 -6.54 18.64
CA GLY A 237 -7.18 -7.90 18.18
C GLY A 237 -7.94 -8.74 19.22
N MET A 238 -7.58 -8.66 20.48
CA MET A 238 -8.28 -9.36 21.57
C MET A 238 -9.71 -8.83 21.81
N ALA A 239 -9.92 -7.53 21.73
CA ALA A 239 -11.27 -6.95 21.78
C ALA A 239 -12.15 -7.47 20.64
N ARG A 240 -11.62 -7.53 19.43
CA ARG A 240 -12.30 -8.13 18.26
C ARG A 240 -12.63 -9.61 18.49
N TRP A 241 -11.65 -10.37 19.01
CA TRP A 241 -11.86 -11.79 19.30
C TRP A 241 -12.93 -12.01 20.38
N ALA A 242 -12.89 -11.26 21.48
CA ALA A 242 -13.85 -11.36 22.56
C ALA A 242 -15.30 -11.10 22.08
N SER A 243 -15.51 -10.07 21.25
CA SER A 243 -16.83 -9.82 20.63
C SER A 243 -17.28 -11.02 19.77
N TYR A 244 -16.38 -11.55 18.93
CA TYR A 244 -16.74 -12.69 18.08
C TYR A 244 -16.98 -14.00 18.85
N LEU A 245 -16.20 -14.25 19.87
CA LEU A 245 -16.36 -15.40 20.77
C LEU A 245 -17.78 -15.46 21.36
N ASN A 246 -18.27 -14.30 21.80
CA ASN A 246 -19.59 -14.18 22.43
C ASN A 246 -20.75 -14.20 21.41
N GLU A 247 -20.60 -13.53 20.27
CA GLU A 247 -21.71 -13.23 19.37
C GLU A 247 -21.78 -14.15 18.15
N GLY A 248 -20.62 -14.61 17.62
CA GLY A 248 -20.51 -15.23 16.30
C GLY A 248 -20.10 -16.69 16.29
N LEU A 249 -19.19 -17.10 17.20
CA LEU A 249 -18.50 -18.37 17.12
C LEU A 249 -19.44 -19.58 17.14
N SER A 250 -20.48 -19.56 17.97
CA SER A 250 -21.46 -20.67 18.07
C SER A 250 -22.15 -21.00 16.73
N ARG A 251 -22.31 -19.98 15.87
CA ARG A 251 -22.99 -20.07 14.56
C ARG A 251 -22.05 -20.22 13.38
N TYR A 252 -20.72 -20.16 13.59
CA TYR A 252 -19.71 -20.15 12.54
C TYR A 252 -19.90 -21.26 11.48
N HIS A 253 -20.24 -22.48 11.90
CA HIS A 253 -20.46 -23.60 10.97
C HIS A 253 -21.58 -23.34 9.92
N ARG A 254 -22.53 -22.44 10.21
CA ARG A 254 -23.63 -22.07 9.31
C ARG A 254 -23.33 -20.78 8.54
N THR A 255 -22.61 -19.84 9.15
CA THR A 255 -22.44 -18.47 8.63
C THR A 255 -21.17 -18.29 7.81
N ARG A 256 -20.14 -19.12 8.05
CA ARG A 256 -18.78 -18.94 7.49
C ARG A 256 -18.69 -18.86 5.95
N ASN A 257 -19.66 -19.36 5.23
CA ASN A 257 -19.66 -19.33 3.77
C ASN A 257 -20.47 -18.17 3.18
N ASN A 258 -21.17 -17.41 4.01
CA ASN A 258 -22.00 -16.28 3.58
C ASN A 258 -21.21 -14.97 3.67
N ALA A 259 -20.61 -14.54 2.58
CA ALA A 259 -19.80 -13.32 2.52
C ALA A 259 -20.62 -12.02 2.71
N ALA A 260 -21.94 -12.07 2.53
CA ALA A 260 -22.82 -10.93 2.80
C ALA A 260 -23.00 -10.68 4.31
N ASN A 261 -22.76 -11.69 5.14
CA ASN A 261 -22.81 -11.58 6.60
C ASN A 261 -21.43 -11.28 7.20
N ARG A 262 -21.11 -10.02 7.41
CA ARG A 262 -19.82 -9.60 8.01
C ARG A 262 -19.55 -10.16 9.40
N GLY A 263 -20.59 -10.35 10.22
CA GLY A 263 -20.50 -10.98 11.54
C GLY A 263 -20.41 -12.51 11.51
N GLY A 264 -20.47 -13.13 10.34
CA GLY A 264 -20.45 -14.58 10.16
C GLY A 264 -19.06 -15.22 10.27
N VAL A 265 -18.00 -14.40 10.30
CA VAL A 265 -16.59 -14.81 10.44
C VAL A 265 -15.87 -13.95 11.47
N SER A 266 -14.81 -14.45 12.07
CA SER A 266 -14.07 -13.75 13.12
C SER A 266 -13.39 -12.47 12.62
N GLY A 267 -12.89 -12.47 11.38
CA GLY A 267 -12.10 -11.37 10.83
C GLY A 267 -10.72 -11.21 11.47
N MET A 268 -10.19 -12.25 12.13
CA MET A 268 -8.93 -12.21 12.89
C MET A 268 -7.67 -12.31 12.04
N SER A 269 -7.77 -12.53 10.73
CA SER A 269 -6.59 -12.78 9.88
C SER A 269 -5.54 -11.66 9.89
N PRO A 270 -5.83 -10.35 9.97
CA PRO A 270 -4.82 -9.30 10.07
C PRO A 270 -3.96 -9.42 11.34
N TRP A 271 -4.61 -9.60 12.49
CA TRP A 271 -3.89 -9.74 13.78
C TRP A 271 -3.14 -11.05 13.91
N LEU A 272 -3.68 -12.15 13.34
CA LEU A 272 -2.99 -13.43 13.26
C LEU A 272 -1.79 -13.38 12.29
N HIS A 273 -1.87 -12.59 11.21
CA HIS A 273 -0.77 -12.41 10.27
C HIS A 273 0.44 -11.77 10.96
N HIS A 274 0.23 -10.65 11.62
CA HIS A 274 1.28 -9.93 12.35
C HIS A 274 1.54 -10.50 13.75
N GLY A 275 0.91 -11.63 14.10
CA GLY A 275 1.06 -12.27 15.40
C GLY A 275 0.73 -11.38 16.59
N MET A 276 -0.11 -10.36 16.40
CA MET A 276 -0.64 -9.48 17.46
C MET A 276 -1.55 -10.26 18.41
N VAL A 277 -2.14 -11.37 17.94
CA VAL A 277 -2.91 -12.31 18.74
C VAL A 277 -2.36 -13.72 18.56
N ALA A 278 -2.20 -14.45 19.66
CA ALA A 278 -1.69 -15.81 19.66
C ALA A 278 -2.71 -16.80 19.07
N ALA A 279 -2.30 -17.61 18.08
CA ALA A 279 -3.15 -18.67 17.56
C ALA A 279 -3.52 -19.71 18.62
N THR A 280 -2.60 -20.00 19.54
CA THR A 280 -2.82 -20.87 20.70
C THR A 280 -3.95 -20.37 21.60
N ARG A 281 -4.05 -19.05 21.80
CA ARG A 281 -5.13 -18.43 22.58
C ARG A 281 -6.48 -18.62 21.91
N LEU A 282 -6.60 -18.31 20.61
CA LEU A 282 -7.84 -18.47 19.86
C LEU A 282 -8.31 -19.93 19.84
N VAL A 283 -7.36 -20.84 19.67
CA VAL A 283 -7.65 -22.29 19.65
C VAL A 283 -8.14 -22.79 21.01
N ARG A 284 -7.50 -22.35 22.11
CA ARG A 284 -7.92 -22.70 23.47
C ARG A 284 -9.32 -22.17 23.78
N ASP A 285 -9.54 -20.87 23.56
CA ASP A 285 -10.85 -20.24 23.82
C ASP A 285 -11.96 -20.91 23.01
N ALA A 286 -11.71 -21.27 21.74
CA ALA A 286 -12.65 -22.00 20.90
C ALA A 286 -12.89 -23.44 21.39
N ALA A 287 -11.86 -24.15 21.88
CA ALA A 287 -11.98 -25.48 22.43
C ALA A 287 -12.83 -25.47 23.72
N GLU A 288 -12.64 -24.49 24.60
CA GLU A 288 -13.41 -24.28 25.83
C GLU A 288 -14.87 -23.92 25.51
N HIS A 289 -15.12 -23.18 24.42
CA HIS A 289 -16.46 -22.80 24.00
C HIS A 289 -17.35 -24.00 23.60
N GLY A 290 -16.78 -25.09 23.05
CA GLY A 290 -17.36 -26.44 22.89
C GLY A 290 -18.59 -26.56 21.98
N THR A 291 -18.93 -25.54 21.14
CA THR A 291 -20.07 -25.60 20.22
C THR A 291 -19.69 -26.13 18.84
N LYS A 292 -20.67 -26.56 18.03
CA LYS A 292 -20.46 -26.96 16.62
C LYS A 292 -19.77 -25.87 15.78
N GLY A 293 -20.04 -24.61 16.08
CA GLY A 293 -19.36 -23.49 15.43
C GLY A 293 -17.89 -23.43 15.81
N ALA A 294 -17.58 -23.61 17.09
CA ALA A 294 -16.21 -23.65 17.59
C ALA A 294 -15.44 -24.87 17.03
N GLU A 295 -16.03 -26.06 16.97
CA GLU A 295 -15.43 -27.22 16.31
C GLU A 295 -15.05 -26.94 14.85
N LYS A 296 -15.94 -26.28 14.12
CA LYS A 296 -15.67 -25.90 12.72
C LYS A 296 -14.58 -24.82 12.61
N PHE A 297 -14.52 -23.87 13.55
CA PHE A 297 -13.46 -22.87 13.62
C PHE A 297 -12.10 -23.53 13.91
N LEU A 298 -12.06 -24.48 14.86
CA LEU A 298 -10.85 -25.27 15.15
C LEU A 298 -10.37 -26.04 13.90
N ASP A 299 -11.26 -26.58 13.10
CA ASP A 299 -10.91 -27.24 11.83
C ASP A 299 -10.20 -26.28 10.86
N GLU A 300 -10.65 -25.01 10.74
CA GLU A 300 -10.01 -23.99 9.90
C GLU A 300 -8.62 -23.59 10.47
N MET A 301 -8.51 -23.45 11.77
CA MET A 301 -7.27 -23.06 12.44
C MET A 301 -6.23 -24.17 12.43
N LEU A 302 -6.60 -25.38 12.85
CA LEU A 302 -5.66 -26.48 13.10
C LEU A 302 -5.36 -27.34 11.85
N VAL A 303 -6.18 -27.24 10.81
CA VAL A 303 -5.96 -27.98 9.57
C VAL A 303 -5.47 -27.08 8.47
N PHE A 304 -6.26 -26.11 8.04
CA PHE A 304 -5.93 -25.31 6.85
C PHE A 304 -4.84 -24.27 7.14
N ARG A 305 -4.97 -23.52 8.24
CA ARG A 305 -3.97 -22.50 8.60
C ARG A 305 -2.63 -23.13 8.98
N GLU A 306 -2.64 -24.11 9.87
CA GLU A 306 -1.40 -24.78 10.29
C GLU A 306 -0.70 -25.47 9.11
N HIS A 307 -1.46 -26.20 8.26
CA HIS A 307 -0.90 -26.81 7.05
C HIS A 307 -0.17 -25.79 6.15
N ALA A 308 -0.74 -24.61 5.97
CA ALA A 308 -0.11 -23.58 5.13
C ALA A 308 1.24 -23.11 5.71
N TYR A 309 1.34 -22.93 7.03
CA TYR A 309 2.59 -22.56 7.69
C TYR A 309 3.63 -23.68 7.61
N HIS A 310 3.24 -24.94 7.84
CA HIS A 310 4.13 -26.08 7.71
C HIS A 310 4.59 -26.28 6.26
N HIS A 311 3.70 -26.07 5.28
CA HIS A 311 4.07 -26.12 3.87
C HIS A 311 5.10 -25.05 3.52
N ALA A 312 4.90 -23.80 3.95
CA ALA A 312 5.85 -22.71 3.69
C ALA A 312 7.21 -22.96 4.37
N HIS A 313 7.25 -23.68 5.49
CA HIS A 313 8.50 -24.07 6.17
C HIS A 313 9.29 -25.13 5.41
N ASP A 314 8.58 -26.05 4.73
CA ASP A 314 9.20 -27.20 4.06
C ASP A 314 9.59 -26.93 2.61
N VAL A 315 9.14 -25.82 2.01
CA VAL A 315 9.34 -25.50 0.58
C VAL A 315 10.00 -24.15 0.41
N ASP A 316 11.06 -24.09 -0.38
CA ASP A 316 11.67 -22.83 -0.77
C ASP A 316 10.74 -22.06 -1.72
N ARG A 317 10.61 -20.74 -1.52
CA ARG A 317 9.76 -19.85 -2.32
C ARG A 317 8.34 -20.42 -2.57
N PRO A 318 7.50 -20.61 -1.52
CA PRO A 318 6.22 -21.31 -1.61
C PRO A 318 5.20 -20.66 -2.57
N TYR A 319 5.49 -19.47 -3.08
CA TYR A 319 4.72 -18.71 -4.07
C TYR A 319 5.21 -18.91 -5.52
N ALA A 320 6.24 -19.74 -5.76
CA ALA A 320 6.78 -19.94 -7.10
C ALA A 320 5.85 -20.78 -7.98
N TRP A 321 5.74 -20.40 -9.27
CA TRP A 321 4.93 -21.12 -10.25
C TRP A 321 5.29 -22.62 -10.36
N ASP A 322 6.56 -22.96 -10.14
CA ASP A 322 7.05 -24.33 -10.21
C ASP A 322 6.42 -25.28 -9.17
N HIS A 323 5.84 -24.75 -8.08
CA HIS A 323 5.10 -25.53 -7.11
C HIS A 323 3.66 -25.84 -7.56
N VAL A 324 3.13 -25.15 -8.58
CA VAL A 324 1.86 -25.54 -9.20
C VAL A 324 2.03 -26.91 -9.85
N PRO A 325 1.19 -27.92 -9.52
CA PRO A 325 1.36 -29.28 -10.03
C PRO A 325 1.37 -29.35 -11.56
N ASP A 326 2.19 -30.23 -12.14
CA ASP A 326 2.32 -30.40 -13.58
C ASP A 326 0.99 -30.61 -14.30
N TRP A 327 0.08 -31.40 -13.71
CA TRP A 327 -1.25 -31.62 -14.27
C TRP A 327 -2.07 -30.32 -14.35
N ALA A 328 -1.88 -29.38 -13.42
CA ALA A 328 -2.56 -28.09 -13.42
C ALA A 328 -1.92 -27.15 -14.44
N ARG A 329 -0.59 -27.05 -14.45
CA ARG A 329 0.15 -26.28 -15.47
C ARG A 329 -0.17 -26.77 -16.88
N ALA A 330 -0.20 -28.07 -17.10
CA ALA A 330 -0.57 -28.68 -18.38
C ALA A 330 -2.03 -28.36 -18.78
N SER A 331 -2.93 -28.23 -17.81
CA SER A 331 -4.34 -27.88 -18.07
C SER A 331 -4.51 -26.55 -18.77
N TRP A 332 -3.60 -25.61 -18.58
CA TRP A 332 -3.73 -24.24 -19.14
C TRP A 332 -2.93 -23.99 -20.40
N ARG A 333 -2.05 -24.92 -20.83
CA ARG A 333 -1.15 -24.69 -21.99
C ARG A 333 -1.85 -24.39 -23.32
N ASN A 334 -3.08 -24.88 -23.51
CA ASN A 334 -3.81 -24.75 -24.78
C ASN A 334 -5.26 -24.30 -24.58
N THR A 335 -5.52 -23.48 -23.57
CA THR A 335 -6.87 -22.99 -23.28
C THR A 335 -7.02 -21.56 -23.80
N ALA A 336 -8.04 -21.31 -24.63
CA ALA A 336 -8.42 -19.97 -25.04
C ALA A 336 -9.09 -19.19 -23.91
N LEU A 337 -8.97 -17.85 -23.95
CA LEU A 337 -9.76 -16.98 -23.10
C LEU A 337 -11.26 -17.10 -23.44
N VAL A 338 -12.10 -17.08 -22.43
CA VAL A 338 -13.57 -17.02 -22.57
C VAL A 338 -14.03 -15.57 -22.73
N HIS A 339 -13.28 -14.64 -22.17
CA HIS A 339 -13.53 -13.20 -22.20
C HIS A 339 -12.37 -12.48 -22.86
N PRO A 340 -12.58 -11.27 -23.41
CA PRO A 340 -11.48 -10.44 -23.88
C PRO A 340 -10.45 -10.22 -22.76
N ALA A 341 -9.17 -10.25 -23.13
CA ALA A 341 -8.08 -9.94 -22.19
C ALA A 341 -8.27 -8.56 -21.55
N ARG A 342 -7.82 -8.44 -20.31
CA ARG A 342 -7.84 -7.17 -19.56
C ARG A 342 -6.45 -6.83 -19.09
N PRO A 343 -6.03 -5.56 -19.23
CA PRO A 343 -4.83 -5.07 -18.58
C PRO A 343 -4.87 -5.28 -17.07
N ALA A 344 -3.71 -5.48 -16.46
CA ALA A 344 -3.60 -5.68 -15.01
C ALA A 344 -4.20 -4.52 -14.20
N MET A 345 -4.00 -3.28 -14.67
CA MET A 345 -4.55 -2.09 -14.01
C MET A 345 -6.09 -2.02 -14.06
N ASP A 346 -6.73 -2.52 -15.13
CA ASP A 346 -8.20 -2.61 -15.18
C ASP A 346 -8.72 -3.59 -14.12
N LEU A 347 -8.04 -4.71 -13.94
CA LEU A 347 -8.35 -5.67 -12.89
C LEU A 347 -8.10 -5.09 -11.50
N GLU A 348 -6.96 -4.41 -11.29
CA GLU A 348 -6.65 -3.71 -10.03
C GLU A 348 -7.77 -2.71 -9.67
N ARG A 349 -8.28 -1.97 -10.63
CA ARG A 349 -9.38 -1.00 -10.49
C ARG A 349 -10.78 -1.61 -10.52
N ALA A 350 -10.90 -2.94 -10.47
CA ALA A 350 -12.17 -3.65 -10.48
C ALA A 350 -13.03 -3.35 -11.73
N GLN A 351 -12.41 -3.38 -12.90
CA GLN A 351 -13.04 -3.12 -14.20
C GLN A 351 -13.12 -4.39 -15.09
N SER A 352 -13.28 -5.56 -14.47
CA SER A 352 -13.65 -6.79 -15.19
C SER A 352 -15.12 -6.72 -15.65
N ASN A 353 -15.57 -7.72 -16.41
CA ASN A 353 -16.97 -7.86 -16.80
C ASN A 353 -17.79 -8.69 -15.81
N ASP A 354 -17.28 -8.98 -14.60
CA ASP A 354 -17.97 -9.75 -13.56
C ASP A 354 -18.25 -8.91 -12.32
N VAL A 355 -19.51 -8.85 -11.92
CA VAL A 355 -20.00 -7.99 -10.83
C VAL A 355 -19.48 -8.44 -9.46
N LEU A 356 -19.45 -9.77 -9.19
CA LEU A 356 -18.97 -10.30 -7.91
C LEU A 356 -17.46 -10.13 -7.77
N TRP A 357 -16.71 -10.41 -8.84
CA TRP A 357 -15.27 -10.24 -8.86
C TRP A 357 -14.90 -8.77 -8.62
N ASN A 358 -15.55 -7.85 -9.31
CA ASN A 358 -15.35 -6.41 -9.14
C ASN A 358 -15.70 -5.94 -7.72
N ALA A 359 -16.79 -6.43 -7.14
CA ALA A 359 -17.16 -6.12 -5.77
C ALA A 359 -16.11 -6.63 -4.76
N ALA A 360 -15.58 -7.83 -4.97
CA ALA A 360 -14.52 -8.39 -4.13
C ALA A 360 -13.23 -7.58 -4.21
N GLN A 361 -12.83 -7.18 -5.43
CA GLN A 361 -11.63 -6.36 -5.66
C GLN A 361 -11.79 -4.97 -5.01
N ARG A 362 -12.92 -4.29 -5.20
CA ARG A 362 -13.19 -3.02 -4.51
C ARG A 362 -13.17 -3.18 -2.99
N GLY A 363 -13.72 -4.29 -2.49
CA GLY A 363 -13.73 -4.59 -1.06
C GLY A 363 -12.33 -4.67 -0.47
N VAL A 364 -11.39 -5.39 -1.10
CA VAL A 364 -10.01 -5.47 -0.58
C VAL A 364 -9.25 -4.17 -0.75
N VAL A 365 -9.45 -3.45 -1.85
CA VAL A 365 -8.83 -2.12 -2.07
C VAL A 365 -9.29 -1.12 -0.99
N ARG A 366 -10.58 -1.07 -0.68
CA ARG A 366 -11.18 -0.08 0.24
C ARG A 366 -11.07 -0.46 1.71
N HIS A 367 -11.18 -1.75 2.02
CA HIS A 367 -11.35 -2.23 3.40
C HIS A 367 -10.24 -3.17 3.89
N GLY A 368 -9.23 -3.46 3.06
CA GLY A 368 -8.05 -4.25 3.44
C GLY A 368 -8.32 -5.71 3.79
N VAL A 369 -9.53 -6.21 3.54
CA VAL A 369 -9.92 -7.59 3.83
C VAL A 369 -10.83 -8.15 2.74
N MET A 370 -10.76 -9.46 2.54
CA MET A 370 -11.64 -10.19 1.65
C MET A 370 -12.15 -11.45 2.35
N HIS A 371 -13.44 -11.70 2.28
CA HIS A 371 -14.04 -12.90 2.85
C HIS A 371 -13.48 -14.17 2.18
N ASN A 372 -13.03 -15.16 2.97
CA ASN A 372 -12.32 -16.35 2.46
C ASN A 372 -13.07 -17.09 1.34
N ASN A 373 -14.39 -17.25 1.47
CA ASN A 373 -15.19 -17.93 0.45
C ASN A 373 -15.18 -17.17 -0.89
N VAL A 374 -15.24 -15.84 -0.87
CA VAL A 374 -15.16 -15.00 -2.08
C VAL A 374 -13.72 -14.92 -2.58
N ARG A 375 -12.70 -14.87 -1.69
CA ARG A 375 -11.27 -14.85 -2.08
C ARG A 375 -10.91 -16.01 -3.01
N MET A 376 -11.43 -17.21 -2.74
CA MET A 376 -11.24 -18.36 -3.63
C MET A 376 -11.91 -18.19 -5.01
N THR A 377 -13.06 -17.53 -5.08
CA THR A 377 -13.73 -17.23 -6.35
C THR A 377 -13.00 -16.14 -7.12
N TRP A 378 -12.60 -15.09 -6.41
CA TRP A 378 -11.82 -13.98 -6.94
C TRP A 378 -10.47 -14.46 -7.50
N GLY A 379 -9.68 -15.23 -6.75
CA GLY A 379 -8.39 -15.72 -7.20
C GLY A 379 -8.48 -16.67 -8.40
N LYS A 380 -9.52 -17.53 -8.46
CA LYS A 380 -9.79 -18.37 -9.64
C LYS A 380 -10.35 -17.58 -10.83
N GLY A 381 -10.88 -16.38 -10.59
CA GLY A 381 -11.43 -15.51 -11.63
C GLY A 381 -10.36 -14.81 -12.46
N THR A 382 -9.22 -14.43 -11.88
CA THR A 382 -8.18 -13.64 -12.54
C THR A 382 -7.71 -14.27 -13.87
N VAL A 383 -7.58 -15.59 -13.91
CA VAL A 383 -7.19 -16.34 -15.12
C VAL A 383 -8.20 -16.21 -16.27
N GLN A 384 -9.42 -15.75 -16.03
CA GLN A 384 -10.44 -15.58 -17.07
C GLN A 384 -10.12 -14.42 -18.03
N TRP A 385 -9.30 -13.47 -17.61
CA TRP A 385 -9.00 -12.23 -18.33
C TRP A 385 -7.53 -12.06 -18.70
N MET A 386 -6.65 -12.97 -18.32
CA MET A 386 -5.22 -12.92 -18.61
C MET A 386 -4.82 -14.15 -19.44
N GLU A 387 -4.10 -13.93 -20.53
CA GLU A 387 -3.69 -15.01 -21.45
C GLU A 387 -2.73 -15.98 -20.77
N ASP A 388 -1.71 -15.46 -20.09
CA ASP A 388 -0.73 -16.24 -19.34
C ASP A 388 -1.21 -16.56 -17.92
N PRO A 389 -1.41 -17.85 -17.59
CA PRO A 389 -1.85 -18.26 -16.25
C PRO A 389 -0.82 -17.98 -15.14
N GLU A 390 0.47 -17.97 -15.45
CA GLU A 390 1.51 -17.61 -14.50
C GLU A 390 1.45 -16.12 -14.17
N ALA A 391 1.28 -15.25 -15.19
CA ALA A 391 1.04 -13.82 -14.99
C ALA A 391 -0.25 -13.58 -14.19
N ALA A 392 -1.32 -14.36 -14.43
CA ALA A 392 -2.57 -14.29 -13.68
C ALA A 392 -2.34 -14.66 -12.19
N MET A 393 -1.52 -15.67 -11.91
CA MET A 393 -1.15 -16.06 -10.54
C MET A 393 -0.35 -14.94 -9.85
N ARG A 394 0.66 -14.41 -10.56
CA ARG A 394 1.48 -13.30 -10.03
C ARG A 394 0.62 -12.07 -9.72
N LEU A 395 -0.28 -11.67 -10.63
CA LEU A 395 -1.20 -10.57 -10.38
C LEU A 395 -2.13 -10.85 -9.20
N THR A 396 -2.68 -12.06 -9.08
CA THR A 396 -3.51 -12.44 -7.96
C THR A 396 -2.76 -12.32 -6.62
N GLN A 397 -1.51 -12.78 -6.57
CA GLN A 397 -0.66 -12.64 -5.40
C GLN A 397 -0.33 -11.17 -5.10
N ASP A 398 0.04 -10.39 -6.13
CA ASP A 398 0.36 -8.97 -6.00
C ASP A 398 -0.83 -8.16 -5.45
N LEU A 399 -2.01 -8.33 -6.02
CA LEU A 399 -3.23 -7.65 -5.55
C LEU A 399 -3.60 -8.04 -4.11
N ASN A 400 -3.44 -9.33 -3.77
CA ASN A 400 -3.65 -9.79 -2.39
C ASN A 400 -2.65 -9.15 -1.42
N ASP A 401 -1.36 -9.16 -1.76
CA ASP A 401 -0.29 -8.72 -0.86
C ASP A 401 -0.25 -7.20 -0.71
N ARG A 402 -0.62 -6.47 -1.75
CA ARG A 402 -0.69 -5.01 -1.76
C ARG A 402 -1.84 -4.47 -0.91
N TYR A 403 -3.01 -5.07 -1.03
CA TYR A 403 -4.23 -4.50 -0.48
C TYR A 403 -4.73 -5.16 0.80
N ALA A 404 -4.48 -6.47 0.98
CA ALA A 404 -4.98 -7.16 2.15
C ALA A 404 -4.03 -7.02 3.35
N LEU A 405 -4.57 -6.65 4.52
CA LEU A 405 -3.82 -6.60 5.78
C LEU A 405 -3.30 -7.98 6.23
N ASP A 406 -3.84 -9.06 5.67
CA ASP A 406 -3.36 -10.43 5.83
C ASP A 406 -2.59 -10.95 4.60
N GLY A 407 -2.13 -10.06 3.73
CA GLY A 407 -1.26 -10.37 2.59
C GLY A 407 0.13 -10.85 3.03
N ARG A 408 0.90 -11.49 2.11
CA ARG A 408 2.23 -12.06 2.39
C ARG A 408 2.30 -12.99 3.62
N ASN A 409 1.21 -13.64 3.91
CA ASN A 409 1.11 -14.63 4.98
C ASN A 409 1.17 -16.03 4.36
N PRO A 410 1.82 -17.04 4.98
CA PRO A 410 1.81 -18.40 4.46
C PRO A 410 0.43 -18.92 4.10
N ASN A 411 -0.59 -18.58 4.90
CA ASN A 411 -1.97 -18.97 4.64
C ASN A 411 -2.58 -18.28 3.40
N SER A 412 -2.29 -17.01 3.17
CA SER A 412 -2.78 -16.30 1.98
C SER A 412 -2.05 -16.75 0.71
N ILE A 413 -0.74 -17.00 0.78
CA ILE A 413 0.06 -17.58 -0.31
C ILE A 413 -0.50 -18.95 -0.69
N ALA A 414 -0.67 -19.84 0.28
CA ALA A 414 -1.25 -21.16 0.06
C ALA A 414 -2.66 -21.08 -0.56
N GLY A 415 -3.46 -20.09 -0.16
CA GLY A 415 -4.79 -19.82 -0.71
C GLY A 415 -4.74 -19.42 -2.18
N VAL A 416 -3.82 -18.52 -2.57
CA VAL A 416 -3.60 -18.13 -3.97
C VAL A 416 -3.12 -19.33 -4.78
N MET A 417 -2.09 -20.03 -4.32
CA MET A 417 -1.56 -21.24 -4.99
C MET A 417 -2.63 -22.32 -5.17
N TRP A 418 -3.54 -22.45 -4.19
CA TRP A 418 -4.69 -23.36 -4.29
C TRP A 418 -5.65 -22.98 -5.41
N CYS A 419 -5.82 -21.70 -5.68
CA CYS A 419 -6.61 -21.25 -6.84
C CYS A 419 -6.05 -21.78 -8.15
N PHE A 420 -4.75 -22.03 -8.22
CA PHE A 420 -4.03 -22.55 -9.38
C PHE A 420 -3.72 -24.06 -9.30
N GLY A 421 -4.32 -24.78 -8.35
CA GLY A 421 -4.29 -26.24 -8.31
C GLY A 421 -3.40 -26.89 -7.26
N LEU A 422 -2.57 -26.09 -6.51
CA LEU A 422 -1.81 -26.61 -5.38
C LEU A 422 -2.77 -27.21 -4.34
N PHE A 423 -2.43 -28.35 -3.74
CA PHE A 423 -3.24 -29.12 -2.79
C PHE A 423 -4.53 -29.75 -3.35
N ASP A 424 -4.85 -29.50 -4.61
CA ASP A 424 -6.05 -30.03 -5.27
C ASP A 424 -5.72 -31.35 -6.01
N ARG A 425 -6.72 -31.91 -6.65
CA ARG A 425 -6.62 -33.05 -7.58
C ARG A 425 -7.18 -32.63 -8.93
N PRO A 426 -6.82 -33.33 -10.01
CA PRO A 426 -7.48 -33.11 -11.29
C PRO A 426 -8.99 -33.38 -11.20
N PHE A 427 -9.79 -32.56 -11.88
CA PHE A 427 -11.24 -32.71 -12.03
C PHE A 427 -11.55 -32.99 -13.51
N ASP A 428 -12.38 -33.98 -13.75
CA ASP A 428 -12.78 -34.40 -15.09
C ASP A 428 -14.33 -34.29 -15.21
N PRO A 429 -14.88 -33.95 -16.40
CA PRO A 429 -14.15 -33.59 -17.60
C PRO A 429 -13.48 -32.21 -17.50
N PRO A 430 -12.41 -31.92 -18.28
CA PRO A 430 -11.79 -30.61 -18.34
C PRO A 430 -12.79 -29.53 -18.79
N GLU A 431 -12.72 -28.36 -18.14
CA GLU A 431 -13.57 -27.22 -18.48
C GLU A 431 -12.81 -26.20 -19.31
N VAL A 432 -13.57 -25.43 -20.12
CA VAL A 432 -12.99 -24.33 -20.89
C VAL A 432 -12.29 -23.35 -19.95
N ARG A 433 -11.10 -22.91 -20.32
CA ARG A 433 -10.19 -22.04 -19.58
C ARG A 433 -9.62 -22.63 -18.28
N MET A 434 -10.40 -23.31 -17.45
CA MET A 434 -9.93 -23.89 -16.20
C MET A 434 -9.23 -25.25 -16.37
N GLY A 435 -9.40 -25.92 -17.52
CA GLY A 435 -8.87 -27.24 -17.74
C GLY A 435 -9.35 -28.20 -16.66
N ARG A 436 -8.41 -28.94 -16.03
CA ARG A 436 -8.70 -29.87 -14.91
C ARG A 436 -8.59 -29.23 -13.52
N VAL A 437 -8.32 -27.92 -13.45
CA VAL A 437 -8.38 -27.18 -12.18
C VAL A 437 -9.84 -26.93 -11.83
N ARG A 438 -10.21 -27.20 -10.58
CA ARG A 438 -11.58 -27.06 -10.11
C ARG A 438 -12.12 -25.66 -10.39
N ARG A 439 -13.13 -25.57 -11.25
CA ARG A 439 -13.85 -24.32 -11.53
C ARG A 439 -14.54 -23.78 -10.28
N ARG A 440 -14.55 -22.46 -10.19
CA ARG A 440 -15.37 -21.72 -9.25
C ARG A 440 -15.87 -20.47 -9.95
N ASP A 441 -17.01 -20.60 -10.63
CA ASP A 441 -17.57 -19.54 -11.44
C ASP A 441 -18.10 -18.41 -10.55
N PRO A 442 -17.70 -17.15 -10.79
CA PRO A 442 -18.23 -16.01 -10.05
C PRO A 442 -19.76 -15.84 -10.19
N ARG A 443 -20.34 -16.13 -11.36
CA ARG A 443 -21.79 -16.02 -11.59
C ARG A 443 -22.57 -17.05 -10.78
N ASP A 444 -22.10 -18.31 -10.73
CA ASP A 444 -22.71 -19.38 -9.91
C ASP A 444 -22.60 -19.05 -8.41
N HIS A 445 -21.52 -18.39 -8.00
CA HIS A 445 -21.35 -17.93 -6.63
C HIS A 445 -22.28 -16.76 -6.33
N ALA A 446 -22.36 -15.77 -7.22
CA ALA A 446 -23.26 -14.61 -7.08
C ALA A 446 -24.72 -15.02 -6.96
N ALA A 447 -25.16 -16.03 -7.73
CA ALA A 447 -26.54 -16.56 -7.68
C ALA A 447 -26.94 -17.14 -6.30
N ARG A 448 -25.96 -17.55 -5.48
CA ARG A 448 -26.16 -18.13 -4.13
C ARG A 448 -25.84 -17.18 -2.99
N LEU A 449 -25.41 -15.96 -3.31
CA LEU A 449 -25.02 -14.92 -2.36
C LEU A 449 -26.07 -13.79 -2.42
N ASP A 450 -26.40 -13.21 -1.28
CA ASP A 450 -27.06 -11.90 -1.29
C ASP A 450 -26.06 -10.86 -1.81
N LEU A 451 -26.01 -10.76 -3.14
CA LEU A 451 -25.07 -9.89 -3.85
C LEU A 451 -25.32 -8.41 -3.54
N ARG A 452 -26.57 -8.02 -3.27
CA ARG A 452 -26.92 -6.65 -2.89
C ARG A 452 -26.31 -6.29 -1.54
N ALA A 453 -26.49 -7.13 -0.53
CA ALA A 453 -25.90 -6.92 0.79
C ALA A 453 -24.36 -6.98 0.73
N TYR A 454 -23.78 -7.91 -0.04
CA TYR A 454 -22.34 -8.00 -0.23
C TYR A 454 -21.77 -6.72 -0.87
N ARG A 455 -22.37 -6.24 -1.96
CA ARG A 455 -21.98 -4.99 -2.61
C ARG A 455 -22.19 -3.78 -1.71
N GLY A 456 -23.23 -3.77 -0.88
CA GLY A 456 -23.52 -2.68 0.04
C GLY A 456 -22.34 -2.31 0.93
N TRP A 457 -21.55 -3.29 1.37
CA TRP A 457 -20.35 -3.00 2.17
C TRP A 457 -19.04 -2.94 1.36
N THR A 458 -18.87 -3.77 0.33
CA THR A 458 -17.62 -3.77 -0.46
C THR A 458 -17.47 -2.54 -1.35
N GLU A 459 -18.60 -1.96 -1.77
CA GLU A 459 -18.65 -0.74 -2.57
C GLU A 459 -18.83 0.52 -1.72
N ALA A 460 -18.98 0.40 -0.39
CA ALA A 460 -18.91 1.52 0.51
C ALA A 460 -17.54 2.24 0.39
N HIS A 461 -17.53 3.52 0.73
CA HIS A 461 -16.29 4.32 0.71
C HIS A 461 -15.23 3.76 1.67
N ALA A 462 -13.95 3.95 1.34
CA ALA A 462 -12.87 3.80 2.28
C ALA A 462 -12.94 4.93 3.33
N GLY A 463 -12.38 4.68 4.51
CA GLY A 463 -12.42 5.66 5.59
C GLY A 463 -13.72 5.61 6.42
N SER A 464 -13.79 6.42 7.47
CA SER A 464 -14.91 6.48 8.42
C SER A 464 -16.10 7.30 7.91
N LYS A 465 -15.84 8.23 6.97
CA LYS A 465 -16.83 9.13 6.38
C LYS A 465 -16.66 9.16 4.85
N ARG A 466 -17.77 9.20 4.11
CA ARG A 466 -17.73 9.55 2.69
C ARG A 466 -17.49 11.05 2.56
N LEU A 467 -16.42 11.41 1.86
CA LEU A 467 -16.05 12.80 1.65
C LEU A 467 -16.61 13.32 0.32
N ASN A 468 -16.99 14.59 0.30
CA ASN A 468 -17.19 15.40 -0.90
C ASN A 468 -15.95 16.27 -1.08
N VAL A 469 -15.10 15.96 -2.07
CA VAL A 469 -13.80 16.59 -2.26
C VAL A 469 -13.80 17.45 -3.53
N GLY A 470 -13.46 18.73 -3.37
CA GLY A 470 -13.19 19.64 -4.48
C GLY A 470 -11.70 19.61 -4.88
N ILE A 471 -11.42 19.58 -6.17
CA ILE A 471 -10.03 19.64 -6.68
C ILE A 471 -9.91 20.82 -7.62
N VAL A 472 -8.96 21.71 -7.35
CA VAL A 472 -8.71 22.93 -8.15
C VAL A 472 -7.50 22.67 -9.06
N GLY A 473 -7.77 22.45 -10.35
CA GLY A 473 -6.79 22.13 -11.39
C GLY A 473 -6.91 20.68 -11.89
N GLY A 474 -7.12 20.52 -13.19
CA GLY A 474 -7.30 19.24 -13.89
C GLY A 474 -6.03 18.72 -14.57
N GLY A 475 -4.84 19.13 -14.09
CA GLY A 475 -3.55 18.58 -14.50
C GLY A 475 -3.27 17.17 -13.95
N LEU A 476 -2.04 16.68 -14.09
CA LEU A 476 -1.64 15.33 -13.71
C LEU A 476 -1.95 15.02 -12.23
N SER A 477 -1.48 15.84 -11.29
CA SER A 477 -1.71 15.65 -9.86
C SER A 477 -3.19 15.69 -9.50
N GLY A 478 -3.95 16.68 -10.01
CA GLY A 478 -5.37 16.81 -9.70
C GLY A 478 -6.20 15.65 -10.23
N ARG A 479 -5.94 15.18 -11.46
CA ARG A 479 -6.65 14.02 -12.01
C ARG A 479 -6.26 12.70 -11.35
N PHE A 480 -4.99 12.54 -10.99
CA PHE A 480 -4.54 11.35 -10.29
C PHE A 480 -5.15 11.27 -8.87
N ALA A 481 -5.14 12.38 -8.12
CA ALA A 481 -5.83 12.46 -6.83
C ALA A 481 -7.35 12.18 -6.95
N ALA A 482 -8.00 12.78 -7.97
CA ALA A 482 -9.42 12.55 -8.25
C ALA A 482 -9.72 11.08 -8.53
N ARG A 483 -8.86 10.41 -9.29
CA ARG A 483 -8.98 8.99 -9.60
C ARG A 483 -8.87 8.14 -8.34
N LEU A 484 -7.84 8.36 -7.53
CA LEU A 484 -7.65 7.62 -6.28
C LEU A 484 -8.85 7.79 -5.34
N LEU A 485 -9.30 9.02 -5.12
CA LEU A 485 -10.46 9.30 -4.26
C LEU A 485 -11.75 8.68 -4.79
N SER A 486 -11.98 8.72 -6.11
CA SER A 486 -13.13 8.10 -6.74
C SER A 486 -13.10 6.57 -6.61
N ASP A 487 -11.94 5.94 -6.84
CA ASP A 487 -11.76 4.49 -6.69
C ASP A 487 -11.94 4.06 -5.22
N LEU A 488 -11.60 4.93 -4.27
CA LEU A 488 -11.87 4.75 -2.83
C LEU A 488 -13.33 5.03 -2.43
N GLY A 489 -14.18 5.49 -3.36
CA GLY A 489 -15.62 5.65 -3.16
C GLY A 489 -16.08 7.00 -2.63
N HIS A 490 -15.22 8.02 -2.68
CA HIS A 490 -15.55 9.40 -2.33
C HIS A 490 -16.24 10.12 -3.49
N GLU A 491 -16.91 11.23 -3.20
CA GLU A 491 -17.47 12.12 -4.19
C GLU A 491 -16.44 13.17 -4.55
N VAL A 492 -16.14 13.33 -5.85
CA VAL A 492 -15.05 14.18 -6.30
C VAL A 492 -15.51 15.07 -7.45
N THR A 493 -15.21 16.36 -7.37
CA THR A 493 -15.41 17.29 -8.46
C THR A 493 -14.11 18.04 -8.75
N VAL A 494 -13.64 17.96 -10.00
CA VAL A 494 -12.45 18.69 -10.48
C VAL A 494 -12.90 19.97 -11.18
N TYR A 495 -12.36 21.11 -10.78
CA TYR A 495 -12.60 22.43 -11.40
C TYR A 495 -11.36 22.87 -12.15
N ASP A 496 -11.48 23.11 -13.44
CA ASP A 496 -10.38 23.58 -14.28
C ASP A 496 -10.80 24.82 -15.09
N LYS A 497 -9.92 25.83 -15.14
CA LYS A 497 -10.16 27.09 -15.88
C LYS A 497 -10.03 26.93 -17.39
N GLY A 498 -9.35 25.88 -17.85
CA GLY A 498 -9.07 25.62 -19.26
C GLY A 498 -10.27 25.07 -20.02
N ARG A 499 -10.26 25.28 -21.33
CA ARG A 499 -11.21 24.64 -22.27
C ARG A 499 -10.94 23.13 -22.37
N ARG A 500 -9.67 22.72 -22.21
CA ARG A 500 -9.23 21.35 -22.00
C ARG A 500 -8.47 21.31 -20.69
N ALA A 501 -8.87 20.43 -19.80
CA ALA A 501 -8.23 20.29 -18.49
C ALA A 501 -6.96 19.42 -18.59
N SER A 502 -5.95 19.88 -19.31
CA SER A 502 -4.70 19.16 -19.56
C SER A 502 -3.46 19.77 -18.88
N GLY A 503 -3.58 21.01 -18.38
CA GLY A 503 -2.48 21.68 -17.69
C GLY A 503 -1.18 21.68 -18.52
N ARG A 504 -0.07 21.35 -17.86
CA ARG A 504 1.27 21.30 -18.48
C ARG A 504 1.58 20.03 -19.29
N LEU A 505 0.63 19.10 -19.43
CA LEU A 505 0.66 17.98 -20.38
C LEU A 505 -0.20 18.27 -21.63
N SER A 506 -0.44 19.54 -21.95
CA SER A 506 -1.27 19.95 -23.08
C SER A 506 -0.59 19.73 -24.41
N ASP A 507 -1.40 19.43 -25.42
CA ASP A 507 -1.05 19.27 -26.82
C ASP A 507 -1.58 20.42 -27.68
N ARG A 508 -1.12 20.50 -28.88
CA ARG A 508 -1.62 21.35 -29.95
C ARG A 508 -1.56 20.61 -31.29
N THR A 509 -2.35 21.11 -32.22
CA THR A 509 -2.27 20.70 -33.61
C THR A 509 -1.78 21.90 -34.41
N ALA A 510 -0.73 21.73 -35.18
CA ALA A 510 -0.21 22.73 -36.08
C ALA A 510 -1.20 23.00 -37.24
N SER A 511 -0.99 24.08 -38.01
CA SER A 511 -1.87 24.45 -39.13
C SER A 511 -1.96 23.41 -40.23
N ASP A 512 -0.96 22.54 -40.34
CA ASP A 512 -0.89 21.39 -41.28
C ASP A 512 -1.54 20.12 -40.74
N GLY A 513 -2.11 20.16 -39.51
CA GLY A 513 -2.71 18.98 -38.86
C GLY A 513 -1.73 18.15 -38.01
N THR A 514 -0.44 18.48 -37.95
CA THR A 514 0.56 17.75 -37.17
C THR A 514 0.34 17.98 -35.66
N PRO A 515 0.13 16.92 -34.87
CA PRO A 515 0.03 17.06 -33.42
C PRO A 515 1.42 17.21 -32.79
N PHE A 516 1.53 18.03 -31.73
CA PHE A 516 2.75 18.19 -30.95
C PHE A 516 2.46 18.54 -29.48
N GLN A 517 3.44 18.27 -28.62
CA GLN A 517 3.36 18.57 -27.20
C GLN A 517 3.71 20.04 -26.95
N LEU A 518 2.72 20.83 -26.49
CA LEU A 518 2.94 22.21 -26.12
C LEU A 518 3.55 22.34 -24.70
N GLY A 519 3.17 21.43 -23.81
CA GLY A 519 3.62 21.38 -22.42
C GLY A 519 4.92 20.59 -22.25
N ALA A 520 5.02 19.81 -21.17
CA ALA A 520 6.17 18.96 -20.88
C ALA A 520 6.26 17.80 -21.90
N PRO A 521 7.31 17.75 -22.71
CA PRO A 521 7.45 16.66 -23.69
C PRO A 521 7.92 15.34 -23.07
N ARG A 522 8.61 15.43 -21.93
CA ARG A 522 9.11 14.28 -21.14
C ARG A 522 8.55 14.32 -19.75
N VAL A 523 8.43 13.14 -19.16
CA VAL A 523 7.93 12.92 -17.81
C VAL A 523 8.90 12.00 -17.08
N GLU A 524 9.28 12.37 -15.86
CA GLU A 524 10.35 11.71 -15.12
C GLU A 524 10.14 11.80 -13.60
N GLY A 525 11.07 11.21 -12.83
CA GLY A 525 11.09 11.29 -11.37
C GLY A 525 10.05 10.38 -10.70
N TRP A 526 9.62 9.32 -11.37
CA TRP A 526 8.62 8.40 -10.85
C TRP A 526 9.10 7.70 -9.57
N PRO A 527 8.32 7.75 -8.48
CA PRO A 527 8.60 6.92 -7.32
C PRO A 527 8.38 5.44 -7.65
N SER A 528 9.13 4.54 -7.01
CA SER A 528 9.06 3.09 -7.28
C SER A 528 7.64 2.51 -7.15
N TRP A 529 6.84 3.01 -6.23
CA TRP A 529 5.45 2.57 -6.07
C TRP A 529 4.58 2.89 -7.30
N ALA A 530 4.93 3.91 -8.10
CA ALA A 530 4.17 4.33 -9.28
C ALA A 530 4.55 3.55 -10.55
N GLU A 531 5.60 2.74 -10.56
CA GLU A 531 6.08 2.00 -11.72
C GLU A 531 4.97 1.22 -12.44
N ARG A 532 4.05 0.60 -11.69
CA ARG A 532 2.91 -0.14 -12.29
C ARG A 532 1.96 0.75 -13.08
N HIS A 533 1.77 2.00 -12.66
CA HIS A 533 0.94 2.97 -13.38
C HIS A 533 1.64 3.44 -14.65
N VAL A 534 2.94 3.73 -14.56
CA VAL A 534 3.76 4.15 -15.69
C VAL A 534 3.82 3.05 -16.74
N GLN A 535 4.02 1.80 -16.33
CA GLN A 535 4.04 0.64 -17.23
C GLN A 535 2.68 0.46 -17.92
N ASP A 536 1.56 0.56 -17.20
CA ASP A 536 0.21 0.51 -17.80
C ASP A 536 0.01 1.62 -18.84
N TRP A 537 0.48 2.84 -18.56
CA TRP A 537 0.37 3.96 -19.49
C TRP A 537 1.22 3.77 -20.74
N ILE A 538 2.41 3.15 -20.63
CA ILE A 538 3.25 2.76 -21.77
C ILE A 538 2.55 1.67 -22.59
N GLU A 539 2.06 0.62 -21.97
CA GLU A 539 1.36 -0.50 -22.64
C GLU A 539 0.11 -0.03 -23.38
N ARG A 540 -0.58 0.99 -22.88
CA ARG A 540 -1.73 1.61 -23.56
C ARG A 540 -1.37 2.65 -24.61
N GLY A 541 -0.09 2.98 -24.76
CA GLY A 541 0.36 4.00 -25.71
C GLY A 541 0.08 5.44 -25.30
N TYR A 542 -0.15 5.71 -23.99
CA TYR A 542 -0.25 7.07 -23.46
C TYR A 542 1.12 7.69 -23.17
N LEU A 543 2.11 6.86 -22.96
CA LEU A 543 3.52 7.21 -22.88
C LEU A 543 4.30 6.35 -23.87
N ASP A 544 5.31 6.95 -24.49
CA ASP A 544 6.32 6.24 -25.28
C ASP A 544 7.67 6.30 -24.56
N VAL A 545 8.63 5.51 -24.97
CA VAL A 545 9.98 5.49 -24.37
C VAL A 545 10.98 6.02 -25.38
N ASP A 546 11.58 7.17 -25.06
CA ASP A 546 12.69 7.75 -25.82
C ASP A 546 13.99 7.46 -25.04
N GLY A 547 14.65 6.36 -25.41
CA GLY A 547 15.79 5.85 -24.64
C GLY A 547 15.34 5.35 -23.25
N GLU A 548 15.78 6.04 -22.19
CA GLU A 548 15.46 5.67 -20.81
C GLU A 548 14.26 6.43 -20.21
N HIS A 549 13.73 7.44 -20.92
CA HIS A 549 12.72 8.35 -20.37
C HIS A 549 11.39 8.27 -21.13
N PRO A 550 10.25 8.13 -20.41
CA PRO A 550 8.94 8.21 -21.03
C PRO A 550 8.66 9.59 -21.65
N VAL A 551 8.08 9.57 -22.83
CA VAL A 551 7.62 10.75 -23.59
C VAL A 551 6.10 10.71 -23.65
N VAL A 552 5.45 11.84 -23.41
CA VAL A 552 3.99 11.92 -23.50
C VAL A 552 3.55 11.76 -24.95
N THR A 553 2.62 10.84 -25.22
CA THR A 553 2.01 10.62 -26.53
C THR A 553 0.58 11.14 -26.58
N LEU A 554 0.04 11.23 -27.78
CA LEU A 554 -1.37 11.55 -28.03
C LEU A 554 -2.14 10.23 -28.36
N PRO A 555 -3.34 10.00 -27.79
CA PRO A 555 -4.18 10.87 -27.00
C PRO A 555 -3.61 11.16 -25.60
N PRO A 556 -4.03 12.27 -24.97
CA PRO A 556 -3.47 12.67 -23.70
C PRO A 556 -3.76 11.66 -22.58
N LEU A 557 -2.75 11.30 -21.83
CA LEU A 557 -2.84 10.49 -20.60
C LEU A 557 -3.95 10.98 -19.66
N LEU A 558 -4.14 12.31 -19.60
CA LEU A 558 -5.10 12.93 -18.70
C LEU A 558 -6.56 12.60 -19.03
N ASP A 559 -6.89 12.34 -20.29
CA ASP A 559 -8.25 11.92 -20.64
C ASP A 559 -8.55 10.53 -20.10
N HIS A 560 -7.57 9.61 -20.15
CA HIS A 560 -7.67 8.31 -19.52
C HIS A 560 -7.85 8.41 -17.99
N LEU A 561 -7.02 9.21 -17.32
CA LEU A 561 -7.15 9.42 -15.87
C LEU A 561 -8.48 10.08 -15.49
N GLY A 562 -9.02 10.91 -16.40
CA GLY A 562 -10.28 11.62 -16.22
C GLY A 562 -11.54 10.81 -16.56
N GLU A 563 -11.41 9.63 -17.13
CA GLU A 563 -12.54 8.82 -17.56
C GLU A 563 -13.51 8.53 -16.41
N GLY A 564 -14.79 8.92 -16.59
CA GLY A 564 -15.84 8.76 -15.58
C GLY A 564 -15.73 9.70 -14.36
N LEU A 565 -14.80 10.66 -14.34
CA LEU A 565 -14.72 11.70 -13.30
C LEU A 565 -15.60 12.92 -13.63
N ASN A 566 -16.10 13.59 -12.59
CA ASN A 566 -16.81 14.86 -12.74
C ASN A 566 -15.80 16.01 -12.89
N VAL A 567 -15.39 16.30 -14.16
CA VAL A 567 -14.45 17.36 -14.49
C VAL A 567 -15.20 18.57 -15.07
N ARG A 568 -15.18 19.69 -14.36
CA ARG A 568 -15.79 20.97 -14.73
C ARG A 568 -14.78 21.87 -15.42
N GLN A 569 -14.77 21.86 -16.75
CA GLN A 569 -13.94 22.77 -17.58
C GLN A 569 -14.54 24.17 -17.61
N LEU A 570 -13.73 25.20 -17.90
CA LEU A 570 -14.11 26.62 -17.89
C LEU A 570 -14.65 27.08 -16.52
N HIS A 571 -14.29 26.42 -15.45
CA HIS A 571 -14.64 26.76 -14.07
C HIS A 571 -13.39 27.26 -13.35
N ARG A 572 -13.22 28.58 -13.31
CA ARG A 572 -12.09 29.22 -12.65
C ARG A 572 -12.42 29.49 -11.19
N VAL A 573 -11.75 28.76 -10.29
CA VAL A 573 -11.78 29.10 -8.86
C VAL A 573 -10.99 30.38 -8.66
N ASP A 574 -11.57 31.38 -7.98
CA ASP A 574 -10.96 32.64 -7.68
C ASP A 574 -10.93 33.01 -6.19
N GLY A 575 -11.44 32.14 -5.33
CA GLY A 575 -11.34 32.28 -3.89
C GLY A 575 -11.60 30.99 -3.14
N LEU A 576 -10.92 30.85 -2.00
CA LEU A 576 -11.04 29.79 -1.02
C LEU A 576 -11.45 30.40 0.32
N GLU A 577 -12.36 29.73 1.03
CA GLU A 577 -12.80 30.11 2.36
C GLU A 577 -12.94 28.87 3.25
N ALA A 578 -12.35 28.90 4.44
CA ALA A 578 -12.57 27.87 5.44
C ALA A 578 -13.95 28.04 6.08
N THR A 579 -14.71 26.95 6.23
CA THR A 579 -16.01 26.92 6.91
C THR A 579 -15.97 25.93 8.09
N PRO A 580 -16.90 26.01 9.05
CA PRO A 580 -16.95 25.02 10.13
C PRO A 580 -17.11 23.58 9.65
N GLU A 581 -17.77 23.37 8.51
CA GLU A 581 -18.05 22.05 7.94
C GLU A 581 -17.02 21.60 6.90
N GLY A 582 -16.04 22.45 6.52
CA GLY A 582 -15.04 22.15 5.49
C GLY A 582 -14.52 23.40 4.78
N ALA A 583 -14.76 23.50 3.46
CA ALA A 583 -14.25 24.58 2.61
C ALA A 583 -15.31 25.04 1.61
N ARG A 584 -15.31 26.33 1.31
CA ARG A 584 -16.12 26.96 0.25
C ARG A 584 -15.22 27.44 -0.88
N LEU A 585 -15.62 27.14 -2.12
CA LEU A 585 -14.99 27.62 -3.34
C LEU A 585 -15.86 28.72 -3.96
N ARG A 586 -15.26 29.87 -4.32
CA ARG A 586 -15.84 30.84 -5.23
C ARG A 586 -15.34 30.55 -6.64
N ILE A 587 -16.26 30.43 -7.58
CA ILE A 587 -15.98 29.96 -8.95
C ILE A 587 -16.62 30.88 -9.97
N ILE A 588 -15.86 31.23 -10.98
CA ILE A 588 -16.38 31.87 -12.19
C ILE A 588 -16.61 30.77 -13.23
N SER A 589 -17.88 30.56 -13.57
CA SER A 589 -18.30 29.56 -14.54
C SER A 589 -18.84 30.21 -15.82
N PRO A 590 -19.05 29.46 -16.91
CA PRO A 590 -19.70 29.97 -18.13
C PRO A 590 -21.10 30.55 -17.89
N ASN A 591 -21.77 30.09 -16.83
CA ASN A 591 -23.13 30.51 -16.47
C ASN A 591 -23.13 31.62 -15.39
N GLY A 592 -21.99 32.20 -15.06
CA GLY A 592 -21.83 33.22 -14.03
C GLY A 592 -21.11 32.70 -12.77
N PRO A 593 -20.98 33.59 -11.76
CA PRO A 593 -20.34 33.21 -10.49
C PRO A 593 -21.21 32.22 -9.70
N LEU A 594 -20.54 31.29 -8.99
CA LEU A 594 -21.19 30.36 -8.11
C LEU A 594 -20.30 30.05 -6.89
N GLU A 595 -20.91 29.61 -5.82
CA GLU A 595 -20.24 29.13 -4.62
C GLU A 595 -20.58 27.65 -4.39
N VAL A 596 -19.57 26.85 -4.01
CA VAL A 596 -19.75 25.39 -3.76
C VAL A 596 -19.01 25.01 -2.48
N ASN A 597 -19.65 24.20 -1.65
CA ASN A 597 -19.07 23.67 -0.42
C ASN A 597 -18.54 22.24 -0.62
N HIS A 598 -17.40 21.97 0.00
CA HIS A 598 -16.76 20.64 0.05
C HIS A 598 -16.31 20.33 1.47
N ASP A 599 -16.23 19.03 1.81
CA ASP A 599 -15.63 18.60 3.08
C ASP A 599 -14.12 18.91 3.10
N HIS A 600 -13.48 18.82 1.93
CA HIS A 600 -12.04 19.08 1.76
C HIS A 600 -11.75 19.56 0.34
N VAL A 601 -10.69 20.36 0.18
CA VAL A 601 -10.26 20.87 -1.12
C VAL A 601 -8.78 20.58 -1.34
N LEU A 602 -8.46 19.97 -2.50
CA LEU A 602 -7.09 19.81 -2.99
C LEU A 602 -6.79 20.90 -4.01
N VAL A 603 -5.76 21.72 -3.76
CA VAL A 603 -5.29 22.73 -4.70
C VAL A 603 -4.13 22.16 -5.51
N ALA A 604 -4.38 21.90 -6.80
CA ALA A 604 -3.51 21.24 -7.76
C ALA A 604 -3.09 22.16 -8.93
N ALA A 605 -3.08 23.46 -8.69
CA ALA A 605 -2.64 24.46 -9.65
C ALA A 605 -1.11 24.65 -9.61
N PRO A 606 -0.49 25.31 -10.62
CA PRO A 606 0.91 25.75 -10.53
C PRO A 606 1.18 26.56 -9.26
N LEU A 607 2.40 26.47 -8.71
CA LEU A 607 2.78 27.00 -7.40
C LEU A 607 2.30 28.44 -7.14
N GLU A 608 2.55 29.37 -8.06
CA GLU A 608 2.18 30.78 -7.88
C GLU A 608 0.65 31.02 -7.95
N GLN A 609 -0.05 30.19 -8.75
CA GLN A 609 -1.51 30.22 -8.79
C GLN A 609 -2.11 29.61 -7.54
N SER A 610 -1.52 28.54 -7.03
CA SER A 610 -1.89 27.95 -5.74
C SER A 610 -1.69 28.95 -4.62
N ARG A 611 -0.54 29.65 -4.58
CA ARG A 611 -0.25 30.70 -3.61
C ARG A 611 -1.33 31.79 -3.61
N ALA A 612 -1.63 32.35 -4.77
CA ALA A 612 -2.63 33.43 -4.90
C ALA A 612 -4.03 33.01 -4.44
N LEU A 613 -4.41 31.73 -4.67
CA LEU A 613 -5.66 31.19 -4.16
C LEU A 613 -5.62 30.95 -2.64
N LEU A 614 -4.54 30.39 -2.13
CA LEU A 614 -4.37 30.06 -0.71
C LEU A 614 -4.32 31.31 0.18
N GLU A 615 -3.76 32.41 -0.33
CA GLU A 615 -3.77 33.71 0.36
C GLU A 615 -5.19 34.20 0.66
N THR A 616 -6.20 33.84 -0.15
CA THR A 616 -7.60 34.17 0.14
C THR A 616 -8.16 33.44 1.36
N ALA A 617 -7.52 32.32 1.76
CA ALA A 617 -7.83 31.54 2.96
C ALA A 617 -6.80 31.78 4.10
N GLY A 618 -5.87 32.73 3.94
CA GLY A 618 -4.83 33.02 4.94
C GLY A 618 -3.72 31.96 5.02
N ILE A 619 -3.51 31.20 3.93
CA ILE A 619 -2.50 30.14 3.86
C ILE A 619 -1.32 30.63 3.00
N HIS A 620 -0.10 30.54 3.55
CA HIS A 620 1.09 30.98 2.86
C HIS A 620 1.92 29.77 2.41
N VAL A 621 2.36 29.82 1.14
CA VAL A 621 3.32 28.87 0.56
C VAL A 621 4.40 29.62 -0.17
N GLU A 622 5.64 29.21 0.02
CA GLU A 622 6.81 29.80 -0.61
C GLU A 622 7.30 28.94 -1.78
N GLY A 623 8.14 29.55 -2.61
CA GLY A 623 8.75 28.89 -3.74
C GLY A 623 8.70 29.72 -5.01
N ARG A 624 9.29 29.19 -6.08
CA ARG A 624 9.45 29.89 -7.35
C ARG A 624 9.46 28.91 -8.53
N SER A 625 8.81 29.31 -9.62
CA SER A 625 8.85 28.60 -10.91
C SER A 625 9.64 29.37 -11.95
N GLU A 626 10.22 28.66 -12.89
CA GLU A 626 10.78 29.21 -14.11
C GLU A 626 9.70 29.38 -15.19
N ALA A 627 9.92 30.28 -16.12
CA ALA A 627 9.08 30.47 -17.29
C ALA A 627 9.65 29.69 -18.49
N CYS A 628 8.79 29.41 -19.49
CA CYS A 628 9.21 28.86 -20.76
C CYS A 628 8.36 29.38 -21.90
N TRP A 629 9.00 29.84 -22.96
CA TRP A 629 8.37 30.11 -24.23
C TRP A 629 8.49 28.90 -25.15
N VAL A 630 7.40 28.54 -25.79
CA VAL A 630 7.35 27.53 -26.84
C VAL A 630 6.82 28.18 -28.10
N ALA A 631 7.59 28.16 -29.16
CA ALA A 631 7.17 28.63 -30.46
C ALA A 631 7.16 27.47 -31.47
N TRP A 632 6.33 27.56 -32.47
CA TRP A 632 6.27 26.57 -33.53
C TRP A 632 5.87 27.16 -34.87
N GLY A 633 6.37 26.60 -35.93
CA GLY A 633 6.08 27.04 -37.30
C GLY A 633 6.57 26.03 -38.32
N PRO A 634 6.48 26.35 -39.64
CA PRO A 634 6.96 25.50 -40.70
C PRO A 634 8.44 25.15 -40.51
N ALA A 635 8.78 23.86 -40.53
CA ALA A 635 10.17 23.42 -40.47
C ALA A 635 10.86 23.61 -41.82
N PRO A 636 12.10 24.14 -41.88
CA PRO A 636 12.87 24.24 -43.10
C PRO A 636 13.37 22.85 -43.58
N ASP A 637 13.73 22.75 -44.84
CA ASP A 637 14.28 21.50 -45.42
C ASP A 637 15.75 21.23 -45.01
N HIS A 638 16.39 22.17 -44.37
CA HIS A 638 17.77 22.05 -43.87
C HIS A 638 17.83 22.06 -42.34
N ALA A 639 18.91 21.54 -41.81
CA ALA A 639 19.18 21.60 -40.36
C ALA A 639 19.50 23.02 -39.91
N ILE A 640 18.97 23.42 -38.75
CA ILE A 640 19.27 24.70 -38.12
C ILE A 640 20.06 24.39 -36.84
N GLU A 641 21.15 25.10 -36.60
CA GLU A 641 21.81 25.12 -35.30
C GLU A 641 21.00 25.97 -34.31
N PRO A 642 20.59 25.38 -33.15
CA PRO A 642 19.86 26.15 -32.17
C PRO A 642 20.76 27.23 -31.54
N PRO A 643 20.23 28.42 -31.24
CA PRO A 643 20.87 29.38 -30.32
C PRO A 643 21.19 28.67 -28.98
N ALA A 644 22.20 29.20 -28.28
CA ALA A 644 22.58 28.63 -26.97
C ALA A 644 21.37 28.58 -26.02
N GLY A 645 21.15 27.42 -25.40
CA GLY A 645 20.03 27.18 -24.47
C GLY A 645 18.67 26.89 -25.13
N TRP A 646 18.54 27.00 -26.45
CA TRP A 646 17.29 26.67 -27.14
C TRP A 646 17.24 25.18 -27.51
N THR A 647 16.06 24.59 -27.45
CA THR A 647 15.82 23.25 -27.94
C THR A 647 14.93 23.29 -29.17
N LEU A 648 15.38 22.67 -30.25
CA LEU A 648 14.65 22.54 -31.50
C LEU A 648 14.23 21.09 -31.71
N THR A 649 12.95 20.86 -31.98
CA THR A 649 12.42 19.52 -32.29
C THR A 649 11.61 19.56 -33.57
N ARG A 650 12.01 18.75 -34.56
CA ARG A 650 11.26 18.58 -35.80
C ARG A 650 10.16 17.51 -35.62
N ARG A 651 8.93 17.84 -35.98
CA ARG A 651 7.75 16.99 -35.92
C ARG A 651 7.15 16.77 -37.31
N GLY A 652 6.75 15.54 -37.61
CA GLY A 652 6.16 15.16 -38.89
C GLY A 652 7.17 14.89 -40.02
N GLN A 653 6.72 14.36 -41.15
CA GLN A 653 7.56 13.99 -42.31
C GLN A 653 7.41 14.96 -43.48
N ASP A 654 6.22 15.10 -44.06
CA ASP A 654 6.02 15.86 -45.34
C ASP A 654 5.73 17.36 -45.19
N ARG A 655 5.17 17.79 -44.07
CA ARG A 655 4.95 19.21 -43.73
C ARG A 655 5.40 19.40 -42.30
N ALA A 656 6.67 19.19 -42.08
CA ALA A 656 7.20 19.17 -40.71
C ALA A 656 7.00 20.51 -40.02
N THR A 657 6.63 20.43 -38.75
CA THR A 657 6.61 21.57 -37.83
C THR A 657 7.89 21.61 -37.03
N LEU A 658 8.53 22.76 -36.95
CA LEU A 658 9.63 23.02 -36.03
C LEU A 658 9.07 23.54 -34.71
N GLU A 659 9.26 22.80 -33.63
CA GLU A 659 8.98 23.21 -32.26
C GLU A 659 10.27 23.78 -31.65
N VAL A 660 10.18 24.94 -31.02
CA VAL A 660 11.30 25.65 -30.41
C VAL A 660 10.96 25.96 -28.96
N ARG A 661 11.84 25.57 -28.05
CA ARG A 661 11.75 25.93 -26.62
C ARG A 661 12.93 26.82 -26.25
N LEU A 662 12.65 27.95 -25.62
CA LEU A 662 13.63 28.90 -25.17
C LEU A 662 14.14 28.51 -23.77
N ASP A 663 15.38 28.91 -23.47
CA ASP A 663 15.91 28.75 -22.12
C ASP A 663 15.13 29.62 -21.11
N PRO A 664 15.22 29.26 -19.80
CA PRO A 664 14.47 29.93 -18.76
C PRO A 664 14.82 31.42 -18.59
N GLU A 665 16.12 31.80 -18.76
CA GLU A 665 16.56 33.20 -18.57
C GLU A 665 15.98 34.09 -19.66
N GLN A 666 16.07 33.71 -20.92
CA GLN A 666 15.46 34.42 -22.02
C GLN A 666 13.94 34.41 -21.93
N SER A 667 13.35 33.31 -21.52
CA SER A 667 11.91 33.21 -21.29
C SER A 667 11.43 34.17 -20.22
N ALA A 668 12.19 34.38 -19.17
CA ALA A 668 11.91 35.37 -18.12
C ALA A 668 12.08 36.81 -18.62
N ALA A 669 13.15 37.09 -19.38
CA ALA A 669 13.41 38.43 -19.95
C ALA A 669 12.29 38.90 -20.88
N ASP A 670 11.76 38.00 -21.70
CA ASP A 670 10.68 38.28 -22.66
C ASP A 670 9.27 38.01 -22.12
N LEU A 671 9.08 37.87 -20.80
CA LEU A 671 7.85 37.36 -20.18
C LEU A 671 6.62 38.24 -20.53
N GLU A 672 6.77 39.52 -20.74
CA GLU A 672 5.66 40.42 -21.04
C GLU A 672 5.45 40.64 -22.56
N ARG A 673 6.28 40.06 -23.43
CA ARG A 673 6.10 40.13 -24.88
C ARG A 673 4.80 39.47 -25.31
N SER A 674 4.14 40.02 -26.35
CA SER A 674 2.93 39.40 -26.90
C SER A 674 3.21 38.06 -27.58
N LEU A 675 2.21 37.20 -27.67
CA LEU A 675 2.38 35.88 -28.34
C LEU A 675 2.76 36.03 -29.84
N PRO A 676 2.14 36.92 -30.63
CA PRO A 676 2.53 37.14 -32.02
C PRO A 676 3.95 37.68 -32.16
N ASP A 677 4.33 38.69 -31.33
CA ASP A 677 5.67 39.27 -31.40
C ASP A 677 6.75 38.23 -31.04
N MET A 678 6.48 37.36 -30.09
CA MET A 678 7.43 36.31 -29.73
C MET A 678 7.59 35.28 -30.85
N ALA A 679 6.51 34.95 -31.54
CA ALA A 679 6.57 34.05 -32.72
C ALA A 679 7.46 34.64 -33.81
N VAL A 680 7.33 35.95 -34.06
CA VAL A 680 8.18 36.70 -35.03
C VAL A 680 9.64 36.71 -34.58
N VAL A 681 9.91 37.01 -33.29
CA VAL A 681 11.28 37.03 -32.75
C VAL A 681 11.95 35.66 -32.91
N VAL A 682 11.28 34.59 -32.55
CA VAL A 682 11.83 33.24 -32.67
C VAL A 682 12.14 32.91 -34.13
N ALA A 683 11.17 33.08 -35.05
CA ALA A 683 11.37 32.80 -36.46
C ALA A 683 12.54 33.61 -37.05
N THR A 684 12.59 34.91 -36.77
CA THR A 684 13.65 35.81 -37.26
C THR A 684 15.02 35.44 -36.70
N THR A 685 15.10 35.07 -35.42
CA THR A 685 16.37 34.64 -34.79
C THR A 685 16.91 33.38 -35.46
N LEU A 686 16.04 32.48 -35.90
CA LEU A 686 16.42 31.27 -36.65
C LEU A 686 16.65 31.54 -38.16
N GLY A 687 16.50 32.76 -38.64
CA GLY A 687 16.62 33.12 -40.07
C GLY A 687 15.47 32.59 -40.90
N LEU A 688 14.28 32.38 -40.33
CA LEU A 688 13.10 31.83 -41.00
C LEU A 688 12.03 32.89 -41.24
N ASP A 689 11.16 32.66 -42.27
CA ASP A 689 9.99 33.48 -42.50
C ASP A 689 9.02 33.37 -41.30
N PRO A 690 8.63 34.46 -40.65
CA PRO A 690 7.72 34.44 -39.50
C PRO A 690 6.26 34.06 -39.88
N ASN A 691 5.92 34.01 -41.16
CA ASN A 691 4.60 33.58 -41.58
C ASN A 691 4.31 32.12 -41.17
N GLY A 692 3.15 31.92 -40.56
CA GLY A 692 2.74 30.60 -40.06
C GLY A 692 3.32 30.22 -38.70
N TRP A 693 4.11 31.08 -38.06
CA TRP A 693 4.61 30.88 -36.71
C TRP A 693 3.58 31.30 -35.67
N ALA A 694 3.57 30.55 -34.55
CA ALA A 694 2.80 30.83 -33.35
C ALA A 694 3.66 30.59 -32.12
N ALA A 695 3.27 31.19 -30.99
CA ALA A 695 3.97 30.99 -29.73
C ALA A 695 2.99 30.83 -28.57
N HIS A 696 3.48 30.18 -27.51
CA HIS A 696 2.79 30.08 -26.24
C HIS A 696 3.73 30.38 -25.09
N ARG A 697 3.19 30.99 -24.06
CA ARG A 697 3.93 31.40 -22.88
C ARG A 697 3.50 30.60 -21.66
N TRP A 698 4.41 29.79 -21.11
CA TRP A 698 4.26 29.19 -19.81
C TRP A 698 4.88 30.11 -18.75
N ARG A 699 4.07 30.91 -18.06
CA ARG A 699 4.55 31.80 -16.98
C ARG A 699 5.11 31.00 -15.81
N PHE A 700 4.55 29.83 -15.53
CA PHE A 700 4.90 28.92 -14.45
C PHE A 700 5.10 27.52 -15.04
N SER A 701 6.20 27.35 -15.75
CA SER A 701 6.53 26.14 -16.51
C SER A 701 6.91 25.00 -15.58
N ARG A 702 7.89 25.23 -14.74
CA ARG A 702 8.43 24.24 -13.80
C ARG A 702 8.82 24.93 -12.50
N PRO A 703 8.39 24.42 -11.32
CA PRO A 703 8.90 24.90 -10.04
C PRO A 703 10.37 24.50 -9.88
N ILE A 704 11.18 25.42 -9.38
CA ILE A 704 12.61 25.23 -9.06
C ILE A 704 12.88 25.36 -7.56
N GLU A 705 11.94 25.93 -6.83
CA GLU A 705 11.92 26.01 -5.38
C GLU A 705 10.48 25.80 -4.89
N GLY A 706 10.30 25.10 -3.79
CA GLY A 706 8.97 24.84 -3.22
C GLY A 706 9.06 24.02 -1.91
N PRO A 707 7.93 23.69 -1.30
CA PRO A 707 7.89 22.97 -0.03
C PRO A 707 8.44 21.54 -0.06
N GLU A 708 8.50 20.87 -1.23
CA GLU A 708 8.87 19.46 -1.42
C GLU A 708 7.99 18.44 -0.69
N HIS A 709 6.90 18.87 -0.08
CA HIS A 709 5.93 18.05 0.61
C HIS A 709 4.53 18.63 0.50
N VAL A 710 3.53 17.79 0.73
CA VAL A 710 2.13 18.22 0.78
C VAL A 710 1.94 19.20 1.95
N VAL A 711 1.30 20.33 1.66
CA VAL A 711 0.93 21.32 2.69
C VAL A 711 -0.53 21.11 3.08
N HIS A 712 -0.78 20.90 4.37
CA HIS A 712 -2.12 20.74 4.93
C HIS A 712 -2.44 21.88 5.90
N GLN A 713 -3.62 22.49 5.73
CA GLN A 713 -4.14 23.49 6.69
C GLN A 713 -5.67 23.44 6.70
N GLY A 714 -6.24 22.96 7.81
CA GLY A 714 -7.68 22.81 7.94
C GLY A 714 -8.28 21.91 6.86
N ALA A 715 -9.25 22.42 6.12
CA ALA A 715 -9.92 21.70 5.03
C ALA A 715 -9.19 21.84 3.66
N PHE A 716 -7.93 22.28 3.65
CA PHE A 716 -7.16 22.47 2.43
C PHE A 716 -5.89 21.61 2.42
N SER A 717 -5.59 21.03 1.26
CA SER A 717 -4.29 20.42 0.97
C SER A 717 -3.77 20.94 -0.36
N VAL A 718 -2.45 21.11 -0.48
CA VAL A 718 -1.81 21.63 -1.69
C VAL A 718 -0.92 20.55 -2.28
N ILE A 719 -1.13 20.24 -3.55
CA ILE A 719 -0.45 19.19 -4.29
C ILE A 719 0.09 19.69 -5.63
N GLY A 720 0.99 18.98 -6.22
CA GLY A 720 1.63 19.29 -7.48
C GLY A 720 3.12 19.02 -7.44
N ASP A 721 3.80 19.33 -8.51
CA ASP A 721 5.23 19.09 -8.68
C ASP A 721 6.16 19.97 -7.82
N ALA A 722 5.62 21.02 -7.17
CA ALA A 722 6.31 21.80 -6.15
C ALA A 722 6.15 21.22 -4.73
N PHE A 723 5.24 20.28 -4.55
CA PHE A 723 4.82 19.69 -3.27
C PHE A 723 5.21 18.22 -3.14
N GLY A 724 6.17 17.77 -3.91
CA GLY A 724 6.80 16.46 -3.87
C GLY A 724 8.26 16.53 -4.31
N ALA A 725 9.01 15.46 -4.13
CA ALA A 725 10.42 15.38 -4.48
C ALA A 725 10.68 14.30 -5.56
N PRO A 726 11.60 14.54 -6.51
CA PRO A 726 12.30 15.81 -6.79
C PRO A 726 11.38 16.87 -7.39
N ILE A 727 11.52 18.11 -6.96
CA ILE A 727 10.70 19.26 -7.44
C ILE A 727 10.69 19.33 -8.97
N GLY A 728 9.55 19.74 -9.52
CA GLY A 728 9.40 20.02 -10.96
C GLY A 728 9.28 18.78 -11.83
N THR A 729 9.06 17.61 -11.24
CA THR A 729 8.91 16.34 -11.97
C THR A 729 7.46 15.85 -12.00
N ALA A 730 7.14 15.01 -12.96
CA ALA A 730 5.85 14.34 -13.02
C ALA A 730 5.66 13.36 -11.86
N GLY A 731 6.74 12.71 -11.42
CA GLY A 731 6.74 11.85 -10.25
C GLY A 731 6.39 12.58 -8.96
N ALA A 732 6.93 13.79 -8.74
CA ALA A 732 6.57 14.65 -7.62
C ALA A 732 5.08 15.01 -7.62
N ALA A 733 4.53 15.29 -8.82
CA ALA A 733 3.10 15.55 -8.98
C ALA A 733 2.21 14.36 -8.61
N LEU A 734 2.63 13.13 -8.95
CA LEU A 734 1.93 11.90 -8.54
C LEU A 734 2.07 11.63 -7.05
N ASP A 735 3.30 11.72 -6.54
CA ASP A 735 3.60 11.40 -5.14
C ASP A 735 2.85 12.33 -4.18
N SER A 736 2.88 13.64 -4.45
CA SER A 736 2.12 14.61 -3.64
C SER A 736 0.61 14.35 -3.68
N ALA A 737 0.07 13.97 -4.85
CA ALA A 737 -1.35 13.63 -5.00
C ALA A 737 -1.73 12.38 -4.19
N ALA A 738 -0.94 11.31 -4.28
CA ALA A 738 -1.20 10.08 -3.54
C ALA A 738 -1.04 10.27 -2.01
N ARG A 739 0.00 11.02 -1.58
CA ARG A 739 0.20 11.36 -0.16
C ARG A 739 -0.95 12.17 0.40
N ALA A 740 -1.42 13.20 -0.30
CA ALA A 740 -2.55 13.99 0.18
C ALA A 740 -3.81 13.12 0.38
N VAL A 741 -4.06 12.17 -0.51
CA VAL A 741 -5.16 11.22 -0.36
C VAL A 741 -4.95 10.31 0.84
N ALA A 742 -3.74 9.78 1.05
CA ALA A 742 -3.42 8.94 2.20
C ALA A 742 -3.54 9.70 3.52
N ASP A 743 -3.05 10.93 3.57
CA ASP A 743 -3.05 11.80 4.76
C ASP A 743 -4.48 12.12 5.20
N LEU A 744 -5.40 12.35 4.25
CA LEU A 744 -6.84 12.47 4.54
C LEU A 744 -7.38 11.21 5.24
N HIS A 745 -6.94 10.02 4.84
CA HIS A 745 -7.38 8.76 5.47
C HIS A 745 -6.69 8.48 6.81
N CYS A 746 -5.55 9.09 7.06
CA CYS A 746 -4.89 9.04 8.38
C CYS A 746 -5.57 9.96 9.40
N THR A 747 -6.10 11.11 8.95
CA THR A 747 -6.61 12.16 9.83
C THR A 747 -8.12 12.15 10.01
N VAL A 748 -8.88 11.87 8.94
CA VAL A 748 -10.34 11.85 8.99
C VAL A 748 -10.86 10.58 9.67
N GLY A 749 -11.51 10.74 10.82
CA GLY A 749 -12.10 9.64 11.59
C GLY A 749 -11.18 9.01 12.63
N TRP A 750 -9.96 9.54 12.82
CA TRP A 750 -9.11 9.17 13.92
C TRP A 750 -9.34 10.11 15.12
N GLN A 751 -9.85 9.55 16.23
CA GLN A 751 -10.02 10.26 17.48
C GLN A 751 -8.92 9.82 18.45
N PRO A 752 -8.02 10.71 18.90
CA PRO A 752 -6.96 10.38 19.87
C PRO A 752 -7.48 9.80 21.19
N SER A 753 -8.72 10.15 21.54
CA SER A 753 -9.38 9.71 22.79
C SER A 753 -9.77 8.23 22.82
N GLU A 754 -9.86 7.54 21.68
CA GLU A 754 -10.28 6.13 21.67
C GLU A 754 -9.15 5.16 22.03
N VAL A 755 -7.89 5.50 21.74
CA VAL A 755 -6.73 4.66 22.10
C VAL A 755 -6.41 4.80 23.58
N SER A 756 -6.48 6.02 24.15
CA SER A 756 -6.20 6.26 25.57
C SER A 756 -7.38 5.94 26.48
N ALA A 757 -8.62 6.16 26.07
CA ALA A 757 -9.80 5.89 26.88
C ALA A 757 -10.11 4.39 26.99
N ARG A 758 -9.85 3.60 25.93
CA ARG A 758 -10.02 2.14 25.97
C ARG A 758 -8.89 1.44 26.72
N ALA A 759 -7.67 1.96 26.68
CA ALA A 759 -6.57 1.48 27.53
C ALA A 759 -6.81 1.75 29.02
N GLN A 760 -7.55 2.80 29.37
CA GLN A 760 -7.93 3.10 30.75
C GLN A 760 -9.20 2.37 31.24
N GLN A 761 -10.04 1.85 30.34
CA GLN A 761 -11.27 1.13 30.69
C GLN A 761 -11.15 -0.40 30.71
N THR A 762 -10.08 -0.97 30.22
CA THR A 762 -9.77 -2.39 30.45
C THR A 762 -8.98 -2.53 31.75
N ASP A 763 -9.69 -2.46 32.88
CA ASP A 763 -9.18 -2.96 34.14
C ASP A 763 -8.94 -4.46 34.02
N LEU A 764 -7.67 -4.81 33.75
CA LEU A 764 -7.20 -6.19 33.57
C LEU A 764 -7.30 -7.03 34.86
N SER A 765 -7.70 -6.42 35.99
CA SER A 765 -7.96 -7.11 37.26
C SER A 765 -9.19 -8.04 37.19
N ALA A 766 -10.10 -7.83 36.24
CA ALA A 766 -11.26 -8.70 36.04
C ALA A 766 -10.94 -10.04 35.31
N TRP A 767 -9.70 -10.24 34.88
CA TRP A 767 -9.26 -11.42 34.13
C TRP A 767 -8.24 -12.29 34.89
N GLY A 768 -8.08 -12.05 36.18
CA GLY A 768 -7.08 -12.66 37.04
C GLY A 768 -7.66 -13.58 38.13
N ALA A 769 -8.67 -14.42 37.84
CA ALA A 769 -9.04 -15.51 38.71
C ALA A 769 -9.15 -16.82 37.92
#